data_08b96cd2605519073c4d80b7747e465e
#
_entry.id   08b96cd2605519073c4d80b7747e465e
#
_cell.length_a   1.000
_cell.length_b   1.000
_cell.length_c   1.000
_cell.angle_alpha   90.00
_cell.angle_beta   90.00
_cell.angle_gamma   90.00
#
_symmetry.space_group_name_H-M   'P 1'
#
loop_
_entity.id
_entity.type
_entity.pdbx_description
1 polymer ?
#
loop_
_entity_poly.entity_id
_entity_poly.type
_entity_poly.pdbx_seq_one_letter_code
_entity_poly.pdbx_strand_id
1 'polypeptide(L)'
;MYQSIYYSYNGEDKGTCYLRDDKGGWSSFKYYPTVYKLDPDGEHVTLFGDYCSPIRGKFDWNDPTILEKDIQKELGVLRDLYYKDDSAPTSHNTIYLDIEIEILGTLTPQSIRDANAKITSIALIDVNTSKKYCYILDDKQSIEPVDKDNKKIIPCFTEQELLSKFLDLWIELDPTVVVGYNSDFFDIPYIYFRMRKILGEELVLFLSPIKKINDNIYNPHSPITIGGVNSLDYMLLVKKYIMKEEPSYKLGDIGTKYAKLGKIEYNGSLDRLFRDDPDKFIEYNLRDVEIIEALENKLQFIKLTILICHLCHVPYDSIYYNTVLNEGAILTYLKRKGIVSPNKPTTTNKSIKELNIGDEIQHQRGTPTIEGTITYIDERGGKCQIRTKSNILKERSLKTVRKKDSYAGGYLLEPTPGLYSYVSDADFTSLYPSIIKSLNLGVETLVGRIVTKNNYEQYNSLEQLKQLNPEDQLDIEKLNTKTYNLKKGKIRVKDLIELIEENNWSISASGAFYRNDIKSISCEVLEDWFKQREHYRELKKKAGKQEDWENYKLYDLYQLAFKILQNALYGTYAINGWRYTDGYKICSASITNSGQRLTKESILFINGKLENLVNNGRKEFVIASDTDSAYVELKDLLNLKYPDITDEGEKISKLIELSQELITDANQNLDNISRKVFNIQRKHYFELKQEVIVKKAYWSGKRRYAMWIVNKEGVPIPPDHKDALDMKGLDIMKSNFPPLFRDFGEELIKKILFDTSKQEIDKYILDFRKSLDTIDWRKLLKPTGLKKLDEYIAKKPAAGEIFSKLALKCPTNTKGAIYTNDLIRFKKQTKQYETFQVGDKMYLAYLKENPYHVDVLGLNGYNDSPEILEFVEKYIDKNQMFESVMKNKLENLYQDLKWGAVIFNNNVNKFFTFS
;
A
#
# COMPACT_ATOMS: atom_id res chain seq x y z
N MET A 1 -16.32 25.91 5.41
CA MET A 1 -15.28 24.87 5.66
C MET A 1 -13.98 25.25 4.97
N TYR A 2 -12.83 24.75 5.43
CA TYR A 2 -11.57 25.07 4.75
C TYR A 2 -11.44 24.33 3.41
N GLN A 3 -10.86 25.01 2.44
CA GLN A 3 -10.47 24.43 1.15
C GLN A 3 -8.96 24.25 1.02
N SER A 4 -8.20 25.13 1.66
CA SER A 4 -6.74 25.07 1.69
C SER A 4 -6.19 25.77 2.91
N ILE A 5 -5.05 25.30 3.41
CA ILE A 5 -4.32 25.91 4.53
C ILE A 5 -2.83 25.91 4.21
N TYR A 6 -2.15 26.98 4.56
CA TYR A 6 -0.70 27.09 4.49
C TYR A 6 -0.18 27.89 5.69
N TYR A 7 0.85 27.37 6.37
CA TYR A 7 1.50 28.05 7.46
C TYR A 7 2.93 28.42 7.07
N SER A 8 3.28 29.70 7.24
CA SER A 8 4.62 30.18 6.93
C SER A 8 5.57 29.95 8.10
N TYR A 9 6.48 28.99 7.93
CA TYR A 9 7.49 28.65 8.94
C TYR A 9 8.72 29.56 8.90
N ASN A 10 9.00 30.19 7.76
CA ASN A 10 10.20 30.99 7.50
C ASN A 10 9.84 32.30 6.80
N GLY A 11 10.81 33.23 6.70
CA GLY A 11 10.65 34.49 5.99
C GLY A 11 10.05 35.62 6.85
N GLU A 12 9.71 36.73 6.21
CA GLU A 12 9.18 37.93 6.86
C GLU A 12 7.79 37.69 7.48
N ASP A 13 6.99 36.83 6.87
CA ASP A 13 5.65 36.45 7.32
C ASP A 13 5.62 35.23 8.25
N LYS A 14 6.77 34.83 8.79
CA LYS A 14 6.88 33.71 9.73
C LYS A 14 5.79 33.79 10.82
N GLY A 15 5.10 32.67 11.03
CA GLY A 15 4.00 32.55 11.99
C GLY A 15 2.64 32.98 11.45
N THR A 16 2.53 33.36 10.16
CA THR A 16 1.26 33.66 9.51
C THR A 16 0.65 32.38 8.94
N CYS A 17 -0.62 32.18 9.24
CA CYS A 17 -1.47 31.15 8.61
C CYS A 17 -2.27 31.83 7.50
N TYR A 18 -2.30 31.20 6.35
CA TYR A 18 -3.16 31.52 5.22
C TYR A 18 -4.21 30.43 5.09
N LEU A 19 -5.46 30.80 5.13
CA LEU A 19 -6.60 29.89 5.11
C LEU A 19 -7.58 30.33 4.03
N ARG A 20 -7.96 29.42 3.16
CA ARG A 20 -9.03 29.59 2.19
C ARG A 20 -10.25 28.79 2.65
N ASP A 21 -11.40 29.43 2.69
CA ASP A 21 -12.66 28.79 3.03
C ASP A 21 -13.55 28.53 1.79
N ASP A 22 -14.63 27.81 2.00
CA ASP A 22 -15.63 27.47 0.95
C ASP A 22 -16.47 28.65 0.45
N LYS A 23 -16.30 29.83 1.02
CA LYS A 23 -16.87 31.08 0.52
C LYS A 23 -15.93 31.75 -0.49
N GLY A 24 -14.82 31.14 -0.83
CA GLY A 24 -13.83 31.58 -1.79
C GLY A 24 -12.88 32.68 -1.27
N GLY A 25 -13.02 33.01 0.01
CA GLY A 25 -12.20 34.06 0.65
C GLY A 25 -10.86 33.56 1.20
N TRP A 26 -9.82 34.38 1.08
CA TRP A 26 -8.55 34.20 1.76
C TRP A 26 -8.53 35.00 3.05
N SER A 27 -8.16 34.37 4.14
CA SER A 27 -7.81 35.01 5.41
C SER A 27 -6.36 34.75 5.76
N SER A 28 -5.69 35.79 6.30
CA SER A 28 -4.33 35.64 6.81
C SER A 28 -4.26 36.19 8.22
N PHE A 29 -3.69 35.46 9.15
CA PHE A 29 -3.58 35.82 10.55
C PHE A 29 -2.36 35.19 11.20
N LYS A 30 -1.84 35.83 12.23
CA LYS A 30 -0.80 35.23 13.08
C LYS A 30 -1.45 34.16 13.97
N TYR A 31 -0.96 32.96 13.89
CA TYR A 31 -1.44 31.86 14.73
C TYR A 31 -0.47 31.56 15.85
N TYR A 32 -0.97 31.67 17.07
CA TYR A 32 -0.26 31.36 18.30
C TYR A 32 -1.00 30.20 19.00
N PRO A 33 -0.49 28.98 18.94
CA PRO A 33 -1.15 27.84 19.57
C PRO A 33 -1.20 28.03 21.09
N THR A 34 -2.31 27.66 21.69
CA THR A 34 -2.38 27.51 23.15
C THR A 34 -1.59 26.26 23.51
N VAL A 35 -0.62 26.40 24.40
CA VAL A 35 0.10 25.29 25.03
C VAL A 35 -0.27 25.24 26.52
N TYR A 36 -0.09 24.08 27.15
CA TYR A 36 -0.50 23.88 28.52
C TYR A 36 0.70 23.48 29.38
N LYS A 37 0.74 23.94 30.63
CA LYS A 37 1.74 23.54 31.63
C LYS A 37 1.09 22.69 32.69
N LEU A 38 1.74 21.61 33.10
CA LEU A 38 1.30 20.83 34.25
C LEU A 38 1.22 21.72 35.49
N ASP A 39 0.07 21.74 36.11
CA ASP A 39 -0.28 22.63 37.23
C ASP A 39 -1.31 21.88 38.08
N PRO A 40 -0.97 21.53 39.36
CA PRO A 40 -1.91 20.83 40.23
C PRO A 40 -3.20 21.58 40.49
N ASP A 41 -3.17 22.90 40.38
CA ASP A 41 -4.34 23.79 40.61
C ASP A 41 -5.02 24.20 39.28
N GLY A 42 -4.62 23.59 38.17
CA GLY A 42 -5.12 23.89 36.83
C GLY A 42 -6.56 23.45 36.59
N GLU A 43 -7.23 24.15 35.67
CA GLU A 43 -8.64 23.88 35.31
C GLU A 43 -8.80 22.84 34.20
N HIS A 44 -7.73 22.47 33.52
CA HIS A 44 -7.76 21.51 32.42
C HIS A 44 -7.16 20.17 32.85
N VAL A 45 -7.61 19.08 32.20
CA VAL A 45 -7.13 17.71 32.46
C VAL A 45 -6.42 17.15 31.25
N THR A 46 -5.26 16.53 31.46
CA THR A 46 -4.51 15.85 30.41
C THR A 46 -5.07 14.46 30.13
N LEU A 47 -4.66 13.85 29.01
CA LEU A 47 -4.98 12.47 28.68
C LEU A 47 -4.56 11.47 29.80
N PHE A 48 -3.55 11.79 30.58
CA PHE A 48 -3.07 10.96 31.70
C PHE A 48 -3.72 11.26 33.05
N GLY A 49 -4.67 12.20 33.09
CA GLY A 49 -5.38 12.61 34.30
C GLY A 49 -4.66 13.66 35.16
N ASP A 50 -3.53 14.18 34.73
CA ASP A 50 -2.87 15.30 35.43
C ASP A 50 -3.60 16.61 35.14
N TYR A 51 -3.62 17.53 36.08
CA TYR A 51 -4.15 18.90 35.90
C TYR A 51 -3.13 19.80 35.20
N CYS A 52 -3.62 20.77 34.44
CA CYS A 52 -2.78 21.72 33.70
C CYS A 52 -3.49 23.06 33.44
N SER A 53 -2.70 24.12 33.27
CA SER A 53 -3.16 25.46 32.94
C SER A 53 -2.66 25.95 31.60
N PRO A 54 -3.45 26.73 30.82
CA PRO A 54 -3.03 27.25 29.52
C PRO A 54 -1.95 28.33 29.68
N ILE A 55 -0.96 28.31 28.79
CA ILE A 55 0.07 29.36 28.71
C ILE A 55 -0.08 30.07 27.36
N ARG A 56 -0.04 31.40 27.40
CA ARG A 56 0.06 32.23 26.19
C ARG A 56 1.38 32.99 26.20
N GLY A 57 2.12 32.97 25.11
CA GLY A 57 3.38 33.71 25.01
C GLY A 57 4.62 32.83 24.88
N LYS A 58 5.77 33.36 25.26
CA LYS A 58 7.06 32.64 25.18
C LYS A 58 7.16 31.58 26.26
N PHE A 59 7.63 30.39 25.89
CA PHE A 59 7.87 29.26 26.78
C PHE A 59 9.16 28.54 26.39
N ASP A 60 9.72 27.78 27.33
CA ASP A 60 10.89 26.96 27.09
C ASP A 60 10.47 25.66 26.39
N TRP A 61 10.97 25.46 25.17
CA TRP A 61 10.73 24.23 24.38
C TRP A 61 11.28 22.97 25.04
N ASN A 62 12.28 23.09 25.91
CA ASN A 62 12.87 21.94 26.59
C ASN A 62 12.14 21.56 27.88
N ASP A 63 11.22 22.43 28.39
CA ASP A 63 10.44 22.11 29.57
C ASP A 63 9.50 20.93 29.30
N PRO A 64 9.69 19.76 29.96
CA PRO A 64 8.86 18.57 29.72
C PRO A 64 7.45 18.72 30.27
N THR A 65 7.19 19.70 31.12
CA THR A 65 5.86 19.96 31.70
C THR A 65 4.94 20.73 30.77
N ILE A 66 5.47 21.24 29.65
CA ILE A 66 4.67 21.96 28.65
C ILE A 66 4.17 20.97 27.58
N LEU A 67 2.85 20.92 27.40
CA LEU A 67 2.10 20.02 26.55
C LEU A 67 1.61 20.74 25.30
N GLU A 68 1.27 19.94 24.24
CA GLU A 68 0.79 20.39 22.91
C GLU A 68 1.77 21.34 22.18
N LYS A 69 3.01 21.47 22.65
CA LYS A 69 4.01 22.37 22.03
C LYS A 69 4.47 21.90 20.64
N ASP A 70 4.39 20.61 20.35
CA ASP A 70 4.89 19.95 19.14
C ASP A 70 3.80 19.58 18.13
N ILE A 71 2.57 20.11 18.29
CA ILE A 71 1.51 19.96 17.30
C ILE A 71 1.89 20.76 16.03
N GLN A 72 1.78 20.13 14.86
CA GLN A 72 1.95 20.82 13.58
C GLN A 72 0.96 22.00 13.51
N LYS A 73 1.42 23.14 13.03
CA LYS A 73 0.66 24.39 13.11
C LYS A 73 -0.64 24.32 12.32
N GLU A 74 -0.60 23.70 11.15
CA GLU A 74 -1.78 23.47 10.30
C GLU A 74 -2.84 22.64 11.02
N LEU A 75 -2.44 21.55 11.68
CA LEU A 75 -3.34 20.72 12.49
C LEU A 75 -3.92 21.50 13.66
N GLY A 76 -3.08 22.29 14.32
CA GLY A 76 -3.51 23.14 15.43
C GLY A 76 -4.57 24.16 15.00
N VAL A 77 -4.34 24.84 13.88
CA VAL A 77 -5.31 25.82 13.32
C VAL A 77 -6.62 25.12 12.95
N LEU A 78 -6.56 24.03 12.17
CA LEU A 78 -7.77 23.32 11.72
C LEU A 78 -8.56 22.77 12.90
N ARG A 79 -7.88 22.17 13.90
CA ARG A 79 -8.50 21.74 15.14
C ARG A 79 -9.20 22.91 15.86
N ASP A 80 -8.51 24.02 16.07
CA ASP A 80 -9.01 25.12 16.91
C ASP A 80 -10.18 25.88 16.25
N LEU A 81 -10.19 25.97 14.91
CA LEU A 81 -11.24 26.65 14.17
C LEU A 81 -12.44 25.75 13.82
N TYR A 82 -12.20 24.48 13.52
CA TYR A 82 -13.22 23.59 12.94
C TYR A 82 -13.62 22.39 13.81
N TYR A 83 -13.10 22.23 15.05
CA TYR A 83 -13.34 21.03 15.86
C TYR A 83 -14.81 20.65 16.09
N LYS A 84 -15.76 21.55 15.86
CA LYS A 84 -17.21 21.31 16.01
C LYS A 84 -17.91 20.87 14.71
N ASP A 85 -17.21 20.89 13.59
CA ASP A 85 -17.80 20.67 12.27
C ASP A 85 -16.93 19.76 11.42
N ASP A 86 -17.46 18.56 11.11
CA ASP A 86 -16.81 17.53 10.31
C ASP A 86 -17.24 17.57 8.82
N SER A 87 -18.04 18.56 8.41
CA SER A 87 -18.52 18.66 7.04
C SER A 87 -17.40 19.02 6.07
N ALA A 88 -17.45 18.46 4.86
CA ALA A 88 -16.54 18.83 3.78
C ALA A 88 -17.13 20.00 2.96
N PRO A 89 -16.30 20.84 2.30
CA PRO A 89 -16.80 21.87 1.40
C PRO A 89 -17.54 21.27 0.22
N THR A 90 -18.54 21.99 -0.26
CA THR A 90 -19.42 21.52 -1.35
C THR A 90 -18.83 21.74 -2.73
N SER A 91 -17.83 22.61 -2.86
CA SER A 91 -17.21 22.96 -4.14
C SER A 91 -15.71 23.16 -4.02
N HIS A 92 -15.01 22.83 -5.07
CA HIS A 92 -13.59 23.10 -5.30
C HIS A 92 -13.36 23.54 -6.73
N ASN A 93 -12.44 24.48 -6.96
CA ASN A 93 -11.89 24.70 -8.29
C ASN A 93 -10.87 23.58 -8.56
N THR A 94 -11.34 22.50 -9.17
CA THR A 94 -10.51 21.32 -9.45
C THR A 94 -10.10 21.30 -10.90
N ILE A 95 -8.81 21.08 -11.16
CA ILE A 95 -8.28 20.86 -12.50
C ILE A 95 -7.59 19.50 -12.60
N TYR A 96 -7.76 18.82 -13.75
CA TYR A 96 -6.93 17.69 -14.14
C TYR A 96 -5.81 18.19 -15.04
N LEU A 97 -4.58 17.73 -14.85
CA LEU A 97 -3.39 18.24 -15.51
C LEU A 97 -2.47 17.12 -15.96
N ASP A 98 -1.91 17.26 -17.16
CA ASP A 98 -0.86 16.40 -17.71
C ASP A 98 0.05 17.20 -18.63
N ILE A 99 1.36 16.90 -18.67
CA ILE A 99 2.33 17.56 -19.55
C ILE A 99 3.10 16.55 -20.37
N GLU A 100 3.53 17.02 -21.55
CA GLU A 100 4.48 16.30 -22.38
C GLU A 100 5.74 17.15 -22.61
N ILE A 101 6.90 16.49 -22.62
CA ILE A 101 8.20 17.13 -22.78
C ILE A 101 9.00 16.48 -23.91
N GLU A 102 9.97 17.20 -24.46
CA GLU A 102 10.97 16.60 -25.36
C GLU A 102 11.75 15.47 -24.65
N ILE A 103 12.05 14.41 -25.37
CA ILE A 103 12.82 13.29 -24.83
C ILE A 103 14.32 13.58 -24.97
N LEU A 104 14.97 13.92 -23.87
CA LEU A 104 16.43 14.17 -23.81
C LEU A 104 17.18 13.08 -23.01
N GLY A 105 16.64 11.87 -22.94
CA GLY A 105 17.19 10.74 -22.19
C GLY A 105 16.33 10.30 -21.00
N THR A 106 16.91 9.50 -20.10
CA THR A 106 16.17 8.92 -18.95
C THR A 106 15.82 10.00 -17.92
N LEU A 107 14.54 10.05 -17.54
CA LEU A 107 14.07 10.95 -16.49
C LEU A 107 14.57 10.49 -15.13
N THR A 108 15.32 11.35 -14.47
CA THR A 108 15.81 11.17 -13.10
C THR A 108 15.32 12.33 -12.23
N PRO A 109 15.29 12.21 -10.90
CA PRO A 109 14.97 13.34 -10.02
C PRO A 109 15.85 14.57 -10.30
N GLN A 110 17.11 14.38 -10.70
CA GLN A 110 17.99 15.47 -11.05
C GLN A 110 17.61 16.10 -12.40
N SER A 111 17.32 15.31 -13.44
CA SER A 111 16.90 15.85 -14.75
C SER A 111 15.57 16.60 -14.69
N ILE A 112 14.66 16.20 -13.78
CA ILE A 112 13.43 16.93 -13.50
C ILE A 112 13.75 18.31 -12.89
N ARG A 113 14.69 18.38 -11.94
CA ARG A 113 15.13 19.65 -11.34
C ARG A 113 15.86 20.55 -12.33
N ASP A 114 16.70 19.96 -13.15
CA ASP A 114 17.45 20.70 -14.19
C ASP A 114 16.52 21.24 -15.29
N ALA A 115 15.38 20.56 -15.50
CA ALA A 115 14.32 20.91 -16.46
C ALA A 115 14.87 21.41 -17.80
N ASN A 116 15.74 20.61 -18.44
CA ASN A 116 16.45 21.04 -19.67
C ASN A 116 15.60 20.85 -20.92
N ALA A 117 14.74 19.85 -20.96
CA ALA A 117 13.85 19.59 -22.09
C ALA A 117 12.70 20.60 -22.13
N LYS A 118 12.27 20.98 -23.34
CA LYS A 118 11.11 21.85 -23.50
C LYS A 118 9.83 21.13 -23.14
N ILE A 119 8.89 21.86 -22.57
CA ILE A 119 7.50 21.41 -22.50
C ILE A 119 6.89 21.60 -23.88
N THR A 120 6.45 20.49 -24.49
CA THR A 120 5.85 20.48 -25.82
C THR A 120 4.33 20.64 -25.80
N SER A 121 3.69 20.16 -24.72
CA SER A 121 2.25 20.32 -24.53
C SER A 121 1.88 20.34 -23.05
N ILE A 122 0.80 21.09 -22.73
CA ILE A 122 0.12 21.06 -21.44
C ILE A 122 -1.37 20.86 -21.71
N ALA A 123 -1.92 19.75 -21.23
CA ALA A 123 -3.35 19.47 -21.27
C ALA A 123 -3.97 19.64 -19.89
N LEU A 124 -5.16 20.24 -19.81
CA LEU A 124 -5.92 20.35 -18.58
C LEU A 124 -7.42 20.30 -18.82
N ILE A 125 -8.17 19.87 -17.82
CA ILE A 125 -9.63 19.93 -17.76
C ILE A 125 -10.02 20.77 -16.55
N ASP A 126 -10.82 21.81 -16.76
CA ASP A 126 -11.55 22.48 -15.68
C ASP A 126 -12.79 21.67 -15.34
N VAL A 127 -12.80 21.09 -14.15
CA VAL A 127 -13.87 20.19 -13.71
C VAL A 127 -15.22 20.93 -13.58
N ASN A 128 -15.20 22.20 -13.20
CA ASN A 128 -16.41 22.98 -12.98
C ASN A 128 -17.18 23.27 -14.27
N THR A 129 -16.45 23.54 -15.36
CA THR A 129 -17.04 23.85 -16.67
C THR A 129 -16.98 22.69 -17.65
N SER A 130 -16.24 21.62 -17.32
CA SER A 130 -15.89 20.50 -18.21
C SER A 130 -15.12 20.96 -19.46
N LYS A 131 -14.52 22.15 -19.44
CA LYS A 131 -13.75 22.67 -20.57
C LYS A 131 -12.36 22.07 -20.58
N LYS A 132 -11.96 21.59 -21.75
CA LYS A 132 -10.65 20.96 -22.01
C LYS A 132 -9.75 21.96 -22.72
N TYR A 133 -8.54 22.11 -22.25
CA TYR A 133 -7.53 22.99 -22.82
C TYR A 133 -6.30 22.18 -23.20
N CYS A 134 -5.69 22.49 -24.33
CA CYS A 134 -4.41 21.94 -24.72
C CYS A 134 -3.56 23.08 -25.30
N TYR A 135 -2.50 23.43 -24.57
CA TYR A 135 -1.44 24.29 -25.06
C TYR A 135 -0.42 23.42 -25.76
N ILE A 136 -0.05 23.78 -27.00
CA ILE A 136 0.90 23.02 -27.82
C ILE A 136 1.94 23.92 -28.42
N LEU A 137 3.22 23.50 -28.36
CA LEU A 137 4.32 24.18 -29.01
C LEU A 137 4.22 23.94 -30.53
N ASP A 138 4.09 25.00 -31.31
CA ASP A 138 3.97 24.97 -32.78
C ASP A 138 4.86 26.04 -33.42
N ASP A 139 6.15 25.76 -33.44
CA ASP A 139 7.16 26.66 -34.06
C ASP A 139 7.04 26.75 -35.59
N LYS A 140 6.28 25.86 -36.22
CA LYS A 140 5.99 25.82 -37.64
C LYS A 140 4.71 26.51 -38.04
N GLN A 141 3.88 26.93 -37.08
CA GLN A 141 2.55 27.51 -37.33
C GLN A 141 1.67 26.60 -38.20
N SER A 142 1.69 25.30 -37.92
CA SER A 142 1.00 24.27 -38.69
C SER A 142 -0.33 23.85 -38.09
N ILE A 143 -0.62 24.27 -36.84
CA ILE A 143 -1.81 23.84 -36.07
C ILE A 143 -2.80 25.01 -36.04
N GLU A 144 -4.02 24.74 -36.50
CA GLU A 144 -5.11 25.69 -36.40
C GLU A 144 -5.67 25.75 -34.95
N PRO A 145 -5.86 26.95 -34.38
CA PRO A 145 -6.49 27.09 -33.07
C PRO A 145 -7.94 26.62 -33.10
N VAL A 146 -8.37 25.94 -32.06
CA VAL A 146 -9.75 25.42 -31.90
C VAL A 146 -10.36 25.98 -30.65
N ASP A 147 -11.62 26.43 -30.70
CA ASP A 147 -12.45 26.74 -29.53
C ASP A 147 -13.89 26.31 -29.85
N LYS A 148 -14.14 24.98 -29.69
CA LYS A 148 -15.44 24.34 -29.98
C LYS A 148 -15.68 23.15 -29.06
N ASP A 149 -16.92 22.81 -28.80
CA ASP A 149 -17.35 21.57 -28.13
C ASP A 149 -16.64 21.33 -26.79
N ASN A 150 -16.53 22.36 -25.94
CA ASN A 150 -15.77 22.32 -24.69
C ASN A 150 -14.28 22.01 -24.84
N LYS A 151 -13.72 22.12 -26.05
CA LYS A 151 -12.31 21.88 -26.34
C LYS A 151 -11.67 23.17 -26.87
N LYS A 152 -10.55 23.58 -26.25
CA LYS A 152 -9.76 24.73 -26.70
C LYS A 152 -8.32 24.28 -26.92
N ILE A 153 -7.86 24.37 -28.19
CA ILE A 153 -6.49 24.10 -28.58
C ILE A 153 -5.82 25.44 -28.83
N ILE A 154 -4.67 25.65 -28.19
CA ILE A 154 -3.95 26.90 -28.19
C ILE A 154 -2.52 26.65 -28.70
N PRO A 155 -2.26 26.77 -30.02
CA PRO A 155 -0.92 26.68 -30.53
C PRO A 155 -0.11 27.89 -30.06
N CYS A 156 1.16 27.65 -29.72
CA CYS A 156 2.11 28.66 -29.25
C CYS A 156 3.40 28.56 -30.03
N PHE A 157 3.87 29.67 -30.56
CA PHE A 157 5.07 29.71 -31.39
C PHE A 157 6.36 29.45 -30.59
N THR A 158 6.39 29.86 -29.34
CA THR A 158 7.50 29.65 -28.42
C THR A 158 7.06 29.00 -27.13
N GLU A 159 7.98 28.30 -26.49
CA GLU A 159 7.70 27.74 -25.16
C GLU A 159 7.41 28.82 -24.10
N GLN A 160 8.07 30.00 -24.22
CA GLN A 160 7.78 31.12 -23.34
C GLN A 160 6.32 31.58 -23.46
N GLU A 161 5.80 31.67 -24.69
CA GLU A 161 4.39 31.96 -24.93
C GLU A 161 3.46 30.91 -24.36
N LEU A 162 3.80 29.62 -24.55
CA LEU A 162 3.05 28.50 -24.01
C LEU A 162 2.92 28.59 -22.50
N LEU A 163 4.06 28.75 -21.81
CA LEU A 163 4.11 28.84 -20.35
C LEU A 163 3.41 30.09 -19.79
N SER A 164 3.52 31.24 -20.51
CA SER A 164 2.83 32.47 -20.10
C SER A 164 1.32 32.36 -20.22
N LYS A 165 0.82 31.86 -21.37
CA LYS A 165 -0.63 31.63 -21.56
C LYS A 165 -1.19 30.58 -20.61
N PHE A 166 -0.43 29.53 -20.31
CA PHE A 166 -0.79 28.54 -19.27
C PHE A 166 -0.89 29.21 -17.90
N LEU A 167 0.06 30.06 -17.52
CA LEU A 167 0.04 30.77 -16.25
C LEU A 167 -1.18 31.72 -16.14
N ASP A 168 -1.51 32.42 -17.23
CA ASP A 168 -2.69 33.29 -17.27
C ASP A 168 -3.98 32.52 -17.01
N LEU A 169 -4.14 31.34 -17.68
CA LEU A 169 -5.30 30.45 -17.42
C LEU A 169 -5.29 29.88 -16.00
N TRP A 170 -4.11 29.50 -15.49
CA TRP A 170 -3.99 29.02 -14.12
C TRP A 170 -4.47 30.04 -13.09
N ILE A 171 -4.10 31.31 -13.29
CA ILE A 171 -4.54 32.43 -12.44
C ILE A 171 -6.04 32.64 -12.56
N GLU A 172 -6.58 32.60 -13.79
CA GLU A 172 -8.03 32.71 -14.06
C GLU A 172 -8.85 31.63 -13.38
N LEU A 173 -8.41 30.36 -13.48
CA LEU A 173 -9.10 29.21 -12.88
C LEU A 173 -8.96 29.16 -11.36
N ASP A 174 -7.94 29.78 -10.80
CA ASP A 174 -7.64 29.83 -9.36
C ASP A 174 -7.85 28.48 -8.66
N PRO A 175 -7.08 27.42 -9.06
CA PRO A 175 -7.34 26.06 -8.62
C PRO A 175 -7.14 25.89 -7.12
N THR A 176 -8.08 25.23 -6.47
CA THR A 176 -7.95 24.78 -5.08
C THR A 176 -7.41 23.36 -4.99
N VAL A 177 -7.67 22.54 -6.02
CA VAL A 177 -7.19 21.17 -6.13
C VAL A 177 -6.67 20.94 -7.56
N VAL A 178 -5.45 20.45 -7.64
CA VAL A 178 -4.81 20.02 -8.89
C VAL A 178 -4.58 18.53 -8.84
N VAL A 179 -4.95 17.84 -9.87
CA VAL A 179 -4.87 16.37 -9.95
C VAL A 179 -4.18 15.96 -11.24
N GLY A 180 -3.15 15.17 -11.13
CA GLY A 180 -2.51 14.49 -12.25
C GLY A 180 -2.24 13.03 -11.92
N TYR A 181 -1.58 12.32 -12.81
CA TYR A 181 -1.21 10.93 -12.61
C TYR A 181 0.31 10.77 -12.54
N ASN A 182 0.85 10.46 -11.38
CA ASN A 182 2.27 10.57 -11.02
C ASN A 182 2.78 12.03 -11.00
N SER A 183 1.87 12.95 -10.89
CA SER A 183 2.10 14.39 -11.06
C SER A 183 2.93 15.00 -9.94
N ASP A 184 2.87 14.49 -8.73
CA ASP A 184 3.69 14.96 -7.61
C ASP A 184 5.18 14.68 -7.81
N PHE A 185 5.52 13.68 -8.66
CA PHE A 185 6.90 13.30 -8.96
C PHE A 185 7.38 13.80 -10.31
N PHE A 186 6.49 14.22 -11.20
CA PHE A 186 6.87 14.65 -12.55
C PHE A 186 6.24 15.97 -12.95
N ASP A 187 4.93 16.04 -13.20
CA ASP A 187 4.30 17.19 -13.85
C ASP A 187 4.47 18.49 -13.04
N ILE A 188 4.09 18.49 -11.79
CA ILE A 188 4.14 19.68 -10.92
C ILE A 188 5.58 20.17 -10.71
N PRO A 189 6.55 19.31 -10.32
CA PRO A 189 7.94 19.72 -10.21
C PRO A 189 8.51 20.23 -11.55
N TYR A 190 8.21 19.55 -12.66
CA TYR A 190 8.74 19.93 -13.96
C TYR A 190 8.22 21.29 -14.41
N ILE A 191 6.91 21.54 -14.30
CA ILE A 191 6.29 22.84 -14.58
C ILE A 191 6.98 23.93 -13.75
N TYR A 192 7.11 23.72 -12.45
CA TYR A 192 7.73 24.70 -11.55
C TYR A 192 9.18 25.03 -11.97
N PHE A 193 10.03 24.01 -12.14
CA PHE A 193 11.44 24.24 -12.47
C PHE A 193 11.59 24.80 -13.88
N ARG A 194 10.77 24.38 -14.85
CA ARG A 194 10.82 24.88 -16.21
C ARG A 194 10.34 26.32 -16.31
N MET A 195 9.22 26.65 -15.69
CA MET A 195 8.71 28.03 -15.63
C MET A 195 9.70 28.96 -14.94
N ARG A 196 10.29 28.54 -13.83
CA ARG A 196 11.33 29.31 -13.16
C ARG A 196 12.51 29.61 -14.05
N LYS A 197 12.89 28.67 -14.90
CA LYS A 197 14.00 28.80 -15.83
C LYS A 197 13.69 29.70 -17.01
N ILE A 198 12.47 29.68 -17.55
CA ILE A 198 12.05 30.37 -18.76
C ILE A 198 11.42 31.72 -18.44
N LEU A 199 10.54 31.80 -17.46
CA LEU A 199 9.80 33.01 -17.07
C LEU A 199 10.43 33.78 -15.90
N GLY A 200 11.30 33.14 -15.14
CA GLY A 200 11.96 33.71 -13.97
C GLY A 200 11.29 33.46 -12.62
N GLU A 201 12.03 33.80 -11.57
CA GLU A 201 11.61 33.52 -10.16
C GLU A 201 10.32 34.26 -9.76
N GLU A 202 10.11 35.50 -10.26
CA GLU A 202 8.96 36.30 -9.85
C GLU A 202 7.65 35.81 -10.45
N LEU A 203 7.66 35.43 -11.74
CA LEU A 203 6.45 34.99 -12.42
C LEU A 203 5.98 33.60 -11.97
N VAL A 204 6.92 32.70 -11.70
CA VAL A 204 6.57 31.36 -11.23
C VAL A 204 5.81 31.37 -9.89
N LEU A 205 6.02 32.39 -9.05
CA LEU A 205 5.31 32.53 -7.78
C LEU A 205 3.79 32.71 -7.95
N PHE A 206 3.31 33.15 -9.12
CA PHE A 206 1.89 33.27 -9.40
C PHE A 206 1.18 31.91 -9.61
N LEU A 207 1.90 30.80 -9.66
CA LEU A 207 1.28 29.48 -9.47
C LEU A 207 0.61 29.35 -8.08
N SER A 208 1.09 30.12 -7.10
CA SER A 208 0.50 30.19 -5.76
C SER A 208 -0.34 31.46 -5.63
N PRO A 209 -1.65 31.36 -5.27
CA PRO A 209 -2.48 32.55 -5.03
C PRO A 209 -1.99 33.41 -3.87
N ILE A 210 -1.15 32.86 -3.00
CA ILE A 210 -0.51 33.55 -1.87
C ILE A 210 0.99 33.82 -2.11
N LYS A 211 1.50 33.53 -3.31
CA LYS A 211 2.91 33.69 -3.72
C LYS A 211 3.91 32.95 -2.82
N LYS A 212 3.54 31.74 -2.40
CA LYS A 212 4.37 30.87 -1.55
C LYS A 212 4.54 29.52 -2.23
N ILE A 213 5.76 29.17 -2.58
CA ILE A 213 6.11 27.84 -3.11
C ILE A 213 7.29 27.32 -2.28
N ASN A 214 7.17 26.09 -1.83
CA ASN A 214 8.21 25.41 -1.05
C ASN A 214 8.79 24.25 -1.86
N ASP A 215 10.09 24.29 -2.11
CA ASP A 215 10.87 23.22 -2.73
C ASP A 215 11.49 22.36 -1.62
N ASN A 216 10.81 21.29 -1.24
CA ASN A 216 11.29 20.34 -0.26
C ASN A 216 11.76 19.04 -0.89
N ILE A 217 13.02 18.99 -1.27
CA ILE A 217 13.65 17.79 -1.88
C ILE A 217 13.59 16.53 -1.00
N TYR A 218 13.32 16.68 0.28
CA TYR A 218 13.24 15.57 1.23
C TYR A 218 11.82 15.05 1.43
N ASN A 219 10.80 15.72 0.86
CA ASN A 219 9.45 15.21 0.88
C ASN A 219 9.29 14.10 -0.19
N PRO A 220 9.08 12.83 0.21
CA PRO A 220 8.99 11.73 -0.74
C PRO A 220 7.68 11.71 -1.54
N HIS A 221 6.67 12.48 -1.15
CA HIS A 221 5.36 12.47 -1.79
C HIS A 221 5.09 13.70 -2.67
N SER A 222 5.67 14.84 -2.34
CA SER A 222 5.59 16.03 -3.18
C SER A 222 6.79 16.93 -2.91
N PRO A 223 7.77 16.97 -3.80
CA PRO A 223 8.95 17.83 -3.64
C PRO A 223 8.59 19.32 -3.75
N ILE A 224 7.50 19.67 -4.45
CA ILE A 224 7.03 21.05 -4.61
C ILE A 224 5.67 21.21 -3.94
N THR A 225 5.59 22.14 -3.01
CA THR A 225 4.31 22.53 -2.38
C THR A 225 3.95 23.93 -2.85
N ILE A 226 2.84 24.06 -3.56
CA ILE A 226 2.29 25.34 -4.01
C ILE A 226 1.33 25.82 -2.93
N GLY A 227 1.72 26.87 -2.18
CA GLY A 227 0.88 27.40 -1.10
C GLY A 227 -0.50 27.84 -1.62
N GLY A 228 -1.56 27.32 -1.02
CA GLY A 228 -2.93 27.59 -1.41
C GLY A 228 -3.53 26.66 -2.46
N VAL A 229 -2.75 25.76 -3.06
CA VAL A 229 -3.19 24.77 -4.03
C VAL A 229 -2.89 23.38 -3.47
N ASN A 230 -3.89 22.51 -3.43
CA ASN A 230 -3.69 21.13 -2.98
C ASN A 230 -3.38 20.25 -4.20
N SER A 231 -2.21 19.63 -4.22
CA SER A 231 -1.86 18.64 -5.23
C SER A 231 -2.28 17.25 -4.76
N LEU A 232 -3.04 16.54 -5.60
CA LEU A 232 -3.47 15.16 -5.34
C LEU A 232 -3.07 14.26 -6.50
N ASP A 233 -2.06 13.44 -6.29
CA ASP A 233 -1.60 12.46 -7.28
C ASP A 233 -2.56 11.26 -7.35
N TYR A 234 -3.26 11.11 -8.48
CA TYR A 234 -4.26 10.06 -8.65
C TYR A 234 -3.67 8.65 -8.61
N MET A 235 -2.43 8.45 -9.06
CA MET A 235 -1.75 7.15 -8.94
C MET A 235 -1.54 6.77 -7.47
N LEU A 236 -1.19 7.73 -6.63
CA LEU A 236 -1.03 7.48 -5.19
C LEU A 236 -2.38 7.20 -4.51
N LEU A 237 -3.46 7.89 -4.95
CA LEU A 237 -4.82 7.61 -4.46
C LEU A 237 -5.28 6.20 -4.86
N VAL A 238 -5.02 5.79 -6.10
CA VAL A 238 -5.27 4.41 -6.56
C VAL A 238 -4.55 3.40 -5.67
N LYS A 239 -3.25 3.60 -5.41
CA LYS A 239 -2.46 2.72 -4.52
C LYS A 239 -2.96 2.70 -3.08
N LYS A 240 -3.52 3.81 -2.60
CA LYS A 240 -4.04 3.93 -1.23
C LYS A 240 -5.39 3.24 -1.05
N TYR A 241 -6.30 3.42 -2.01
CA TYR A 241 -7.70 3.01 -1.84
C TYR A 241 -8.03 1.66 -2.47
N ILE A 242 -7.30 1.24 -3.49
CA ILE A 242 -7.43 -0.11 -4.05
C ILE A 242 -6.56 -1.05 -3.23
N MET A 243 -7.21 -1.81 -2.33
CA MET A 243 -6.49 -2.71 -1.42
C MET A 243 -5.88 -3.92 -2.12
N LYS A 244 -6.37 -4.28 -3.31
CA LYS A 244 -5.83 -5.37 -4.14
C LYS A 244 -4.62 -4.86 -4.91
N GLU A 245 -3.51 -5.60 -4.84
CA GLU A 245 -2.32 -5.26 -5.61
C GLU A 245 -2.62 -5.37 -7.12
N GLU A 246 -2.32 -4.31 -7.86
CA GLU A 246 -2.53 -4.27 -9.29
C GLU A 246 -1.29 -4.75 -10.05
N PRO A 247 -1.48 -5.52 -11.13
CA PRO A 247 -0.36 -5.97 -11.98
C PRO A 247 0.41 -4.80 -12.59
N SER A 248 -0.26 -3.68 -12.83
CA SER A 248 0.32 -2.45 -13.36
C SER A 248 -0.41 -1.24 -12.80
N TYR A 249 0.36 -0.19 -12.49
CA TYR A 249 -0.17 1.12 -12.09
C TYR A 249 0.04 2.17 -13.20
N LYS A 250 0.23 1.77 -14.46
CA LYS A 250 0.25 2.71 -15.58
C LYS A 250 -1.15 3.28 -15.81
N LEU A 251 -1.23 4.56 -16.16
CA LEU A 251 -2.51 5.25 -16.38
C LEU A 251 -3.43 4.49 -17.36
N GLY A 252 -2.90 4.06 -18.50
CA GLY A 252 -3.68 3.32 -19.51
C GLY A 252 -4.25 1.99 -18.99
N ASP A 253 -3.47 1.23 -18.20
CA ASP A 253 -3.90 -0.05 -17.65
C ASP A 253 -5.00 0.14 -16.58
N ILE A 254 -4.80 1.11 -15.68
CA ILE A 254 -5.79 1.47 -14.65
C ILE A 254 -7.05 2.04 -15.28
N GLY A 255 -6.90 2.95 -16.26
CA GLY A 255 -8.04 3.53 -16.99
C GLY A 255 -8.87 2.49 -17.71
N THR A 256 -8.23 1.57 -18.46
CA THR A 256 -8.91 0.45 -19.14
C THR A 256 -9.66 -0.43 -18.15
N LYS A 257 -9.00 -0.80 -17.04
CA LYS A 257 -9.59 -1.71 -16.05
C LYS A 257 -10.78 -1.11 -15.33
N TYR A 258 -10.65 0.10 -14.81
CA TYR A 258 -11.63 0.69 -13.90
C TYR A 258 -12.61 1.65 -14.58
N ALA A 259 -12.19 2.38 -15.62
CA ALA A 259 -13.01 3.35 -16.33
C ALA A 259 -13.39 2.94 -17.77
N LYS A 260 -12.87 1.81 -18.26
CA LYS A 260 -13.07 1.34 -19.64
C LYS A 260 -12.52 2.33 -20.69
N LEU A 261 -11.57 3.14 -20.32
CA LEU A 261 -10.91 4.14 -21.16
C LEU A 261 -9.40 3.97 -21.08
N GLY A 262 -8.73 3.62 -22.19
CA GLY A 262 -7.29 3.45 -22.30
C GLY A 262 -6.61 4.61 -23.03
N LYS A 263 -5.26 4.59 -23.03
CA LYS A 263 -4.45 5.52 -23.82
C LYS A 263 -4.64 5.33 -25.33
N ILE A 264 -4.36 6.37 -26.08
CA ILE A 264 -4.31 6.30 -27.56
C ILE A 264 -3.04 5.56 -27.98
N GLU A 265 -3.20 4.56 -28.85
CA GLU A 265 -2.08 3.82 -29.42
C GLU A 265 -1.43 4.63 -30.55
N TYR A 266 -0.11 4.65 -30.58
CA TYR A 266 0.69 5.28 -31.63
C TYR A 266 1.94 4.47 -31.93
N ASN A 267 2.55 4.69 -33.10
CA ASN A 267 3.76 4.01 -33.53
C ASN A 267 4.99 4.94 -33.42
N GLY A 268 6.09 4.42 -32.90
CA GLY A 268 7.35 5.14 -32.73
C GLY A 268 7.47 5.85 -31.39
N SER A 269 8.31 6.88 -31.32
CA SER A 269 8.50 7.71 -30.12
C SER A 269 7.46 8.83 -30.04
N LEU A 270 7.23 9.34 -28.84
CA LEU A 270 6.34 10.47 -28.61
C LEU A 270 6.82 11.75 -29.30
N ASP A 271 8.15 11.99 -29.34
CA ASP A 271 8.76 13.08 -30.12
C ASP A 271 8.48 12.98 -31.62
N ARG A 272 8.42 11.75 -32.12
CA ARG A 272 8.07 11.51 -33.52
C ARG A 272 6.59 11.80 -33.74
N LEU A 273 5.72 11.35 -32.83
CA LEU A 273 4.29 11.66 -32.89
C LEU A 273 4.06 13.17 -32.90
N PHE A 274 4.72 13.89 -31.99
CA PHE A 274 4.65 15.36 -31.91
C PHE A 274 5.03 16.05 -33.23
N ARG A 275 6.07 15.54 -33.95
CA ARG A 275 6.56 16.16 -35.20
C ARG A 275 5.78 15.75 -36.43
N ASP A 276 5.36 14.50 -36.52
CA ASP A 276 4.78 13.88 -37.72
C ASP A 276 3.24 13.94 -37.73
N ASP A 277 2.58 13.93 -36.55
CA ASP A 277 1.12 13.94 -36.40
C ASP A 277 0.72 14.73 -35.14
N PRO A 278 0.82 16.06 -35.17
CA PRO A 278 0.54 16.90 -34.02
C PRO A 278 -0.94 16.83 -33.57
N ASP A 279 -1.88 16.58 -34.46
CA ASP A 279 -3.29 16.45 -34.11
C ASP A 279 -3.51 15.22 -33.22
N LYS A 280 -2.91 14.09 -33.58
CA LYS A 280 -2.96 12.87 -32.75
C LYS A 280 -2.18 13.04 -31.46
N PHE A 281 -1.10 13.82 -31.43
CA PHE A 281 -0.35 14.14 -30.21
C PHE A 281 -1.19 14.96 -29.23
N ILE A 282 -1.96 15.95 -29.74
CA ILE A 282 -2.90 16.74 -28.95
C ILE A 282 -3.98 15.82 -28.35
N GLU A 283 -4.55 14.91 -29.16
CA GLU A 283 -5.52 13.95 -28.68
C GLU A 283 -4.93 13.01 -27.63
N TYR A 284 -3.68 12.61 -27.80
CA TYR A 284 -2.97 11.76 -26.84
C TYR A 284 -2.84 12.45 -25.47
N ASN A 285 -2.35 13.71 -25.44
CA ASN A 285 -2.18 14.44 -24.18
C ASN A 285 -3.55 14.75 -23.50
N LEU A 286 -4.57 15.12 -24.29
CA LEU A 286 -5.94 15.31 -23.77
C LEU A 286 -6.52 13.98 -23.24
N ARG A 287 -6.22 12.85 -23.87
CA ARG A 287 -6.69 11.54 -23.43
C ARG A 287 -6.17 11.18 -22.03
N ASP A 288 -4.96 11.60 -21.66
CA ASP A 288 -4.40 11.32 -20.35
C ASP A 288 -5.21 12.01 -19.22
N VAL A 289 -5.60 13.27 -19.41
CA VAL A 289 -6.49 13.96 -18.46
C VAL A 289 -7.95 13.45 -18.51
N GLU A 290 -8.45 13.00 -19.68
CA GLU A 290 -9.76 12.37 -19.81
C GLU A 290 -9.85 11.03 -19.05
N ILE A 291 -8.75 10.26 -19.03
CA ILE A 291 -8.69 9.01 -18.24
C ILE A 291 -8.82 9.32 -16.75
N ILE A 292 -8.15 10.37 -16.25
CA ILE A 292 -8.25 10.80 -14.84
C ILE A 292 -9.71 11.19 -14.51
N GLU A 293 -10.36 11.99 -15.37
CA GLU A 293 -11.76 12.36 -15.23
C GLU A 293 -12.68 11.14 -15.17
N ALA A 294 -12.50 10.20 -16.11
CA ALA A 294 -13.29 8.96 -16.16
C ALA A 294 -13.06 8.06 -14.91
N LEU A 295 -11.84 8.00 -14.42
CA LEU A 295 -11.51 7.29 -13.18
C LEU A 295 -12.19 7.94 -11.97
N GLU A 296 -12.15 9.27 -11.83
CA GLU A 296 -12.77 9.97 -10.72
C GLU A 296 -14.31 9.86 -10.77
N ASN A 297 -14.91 9.97 -11.95
CA ASN A 297 -16.35 9.75 -12.13
C ASN A 297 -16.80 8.36 -11.66
N LYS A 298 -15.92 7.37 -11.72
CA LYS A 298 -16.19 5.99 -11.32
C LYS A 298 -15.82 5.68 -9.86
N LEU A 299 -14.63 6.13 -9.41
CA LEU A 299 -14.00 5.73 -8.16
C LEU A 299 -14.20 6.76 -7.03
N GLN A 300 -14.37 8.04 -7.37
CA GLN A 300 -14.60 9.16 -6.44
C GLN A 300 -13.50 9.30 -5.36
N PHE A 301 -12.25 9.04 -5.71
CA PHE A 301 -11.15 9.05 -4.76
C PHE A 301 -10.76 10.44 -4.28
N ILE A 302 -10.96 11.48 -5.11
CA ILE A 302 -10.74 12.87 -4.70
C ILE A 302 -11.78 13.27 -3.66
N LYS A 303 -13.06 12.98 -3.91
CA LYS A 303 -14.15 13.26 -2.95
C LYS A 303 -13.94 12.52 -1.64
N LEU A 304 -13.53 11.24 -1.71
CA LEU A 304 -13.20 10.44 -0.52
C LEU A 304 -12.01 11.03 0.26
N THR A 305 -10.99 11.51 -0.45
CA THR A 305 -9.81 12.16 0.16
C THR A 305 -10.20 13.42 0.93
N ILE A 306 -10.97 14.31 0.29
CA ILE A 306 -11.45 15.55 0.91
C ILE A 306 -12.27 15.22 2.16
N LEU A 307 -13.20 14.28 2.05
CA LEU A 307 -14.02 13.83 3.19
C LEU A 307 -13.18 13.32 4.36
N ILE A 308 -12.22 12.42 4.11
CA ILE A 308 -11.34 11.88 5.16
C ILE A 308 -10.54 13.00 5.82
N CYS A 309 -9.99 13.94 5.05
CA CYS A 309 -9.20 15.04 5.59
C CYS A 309 -10.05 15.97 6.48
N HIS A 310 -11.32 16.20 6.14
CA HIS A 310 -12.24 16.96 6.97
C HIS A 310 -12.64 16.23 8.26
N LEU A 311 -12.94 14.93 8.17
CA LEU A 311 -13.19 14.10 9.36
C LEU A 311 -12.00 14.07 10.32
N CYS A 312 -10.78 14.21 9.78
CA CYS A 312 -9.54 14.21 10.57
C CYS A 312 -9.01 15.62 10.89
N HIS A 313 -9.56 16.69 10.32
CA HIS A 313 -9.08 18.08 10.45
C HIS A 313 -7.61 18.23 10.08
N VAL A 314 -7.23 17.78 8.89
CA VAL A 314 -5.85 17.81 8.37
C VAL A 314 -5.80 18.41 6.96
N PRO A 315 -4.65 18.98 6.52
CA PRO A 315 -4.45 19.39 5.13
C PRO A 315 -4.64 18.21 4.16
N TYR A 316 -5.03 18.48 2.90
CA TYR A 316 -5.36 17.41 1.94
C TYR A 316 -4.14 16.57 1.51
N ASP A 317 -2.95 17.14 1.46
CA ASP A 317 -1.70 16.42 1.21
C ASP A 317 -1.34 15.42 2.32
N SER A 318 -1.93 15.58 3.50
CA SER A 318 -1.77 14.67 4.63
C SER A 318 -2.47 13.32 4.42
N ILE A 319 -3.29 13.17 3.37
CA ILE A 319 -3.99 11.93 3.06
C ILE A 319 -3.05 10.72 2.94
N TYR A 320 -1.83 10.92 2.49
CA TYR A 320 -0.85 9.87 2.32
C TYR A 320 -0.23 9.36 3.64
N TYR A 321 -0.48 10.05 4.77
CA TYR A 321 0.13 9.78 6.07
C TYR A 321 -0.91 9.38 7.11
N ASN A 322 -1.13 8.09 7.28
CA ASN A 322 -2.10 7.58 8.27
C ASN A 322 -1.83 8.08 9.70
N THR A 323 -0.57 8.33 10.06
CA THR A 323 -0.20 8.90 11.38
C THR A 323 -0.74 10.30 11.57
N VAL A 324 -0.71 11.14 10.53
CA VAL A 324 -1.21 12.51 10.57
C VAL A 324 -2.74 12.51 10.61
N LEU A 325 -3.39 11.66 9.80
CA LEU A 325 -4.85 11.50 9.82
C LEU A 325 -5.36 11.12 11.21
N ASN A 326 -4.79 10.06 11.80
CA ASN A 326 -5.21 9.62 13.13
C ASN A 326 -4.83 10.62 14.23
N GLU A 327 -3.69 11.31 14.09
CA GLU A 327 -3.30 12.37 15.04
C GLU A 327 -4.31 13.53 15.01
N GLY A 328 -4.67 14.03 13.82
CA GLY A 328 -5.65 15.10 13.67
C GLY A 328 -7.03 14.72 14.22
N ALA A 329 -7.52 13.52 13.89
CA ALA A 329 -8.80 13.02 14.38
C ALA A 329 -8.83 12.91 15.91
N ILE A 330 -7.79 12.33 16.53
CA ILE A 330 -7.71 12.20 18.00
C ILE A 330 -7.55 13.56 18.66
N LEU A 331 -6.72 14.47 18.14
CA LEU A 331 -6.56 15.83 18.64
C LEU A 331 -7.91 16.57 18.67
N THR A 332 -8.67 16.45 17.59
CA THR A 332 -9.99 17.09 17.51
C THR A 332 -10.99 16.46 18.47
N TYR A 333 -10.97 15.13 18.60
CA TYR A 333 -11.81 14.42 19.56
C TYR A 333 -11.50 14.84 21.00
N LEU A 334 -10.22 14.91 21.38
CA LEU A 334 -9.79 15.39 22.70
C LEU A 334 -10.20 16.84 22.96
N LYS A 335 -10.07 17.72 21.95
CA LYS A 335 -10.52 19.11 22.02
C LYS A 335 -12.01 19.22 22.33
N ARG A 336 -12.85 18.40 21.70
CA ARG A 336 -14.30 18.31 21.96
C ARG A 336 -14.59 17.93 23.40
N LYS A 337 -13.73 17.10 23.99
CA LYS A 337 -13.86 16.66 25.39
C LYS A 337 -13.20 17.60 26.40
N GLY A 338 -12.52 18.65 26.00
CA GLY A 338 -11.75 19.53 26.87
C GLY A 338 -10.50 18.88 27.49
N ILE A 339 -10.00 17.80 26.87
CA ILE A 339 -8.83 17.04 27.33
C ILE A 339 -7.58 17.51 26.55
N VAL A 340 -6.51 17.80 27.31
CA VAL A 340 -5.22 18.22 26.73
C VAL A 340 -4.39 17.04 26.29
N SER A 341 -3.89 17.11 25.05
CA SER A 341 -3.09 16.05 24.44
C SER A 341 -1.64 16.03 24.98
N PRO A 342 -1.01 14.87 25.13
CA PRO A 342 0.41 14.79 25.44
C PRO A 342 1.27 15.26 24.26
N ASN A 343 2.56 15.52 24.50
CA ASN A 343 3.55 15.66 23.44
C ASN A 343 3.87 14.30 22.80
N LYS A 344 4.50 14.33 21.62
CA LYS A 344 5.06 13.11 21.02
C LYS A 344 6.13 12.52 21.94
N PRO A 345 6.17 11.19 22.08
CA PRO A 345 7.23 10.56 22.88
C PRO A 345 8.59 10.94 22.29
N THR A 346 9.44 11.54 23.10
CA THR A 346 10.84 11.73 22.74
C THR A 346 11.46 10.34 22.65
N THR A 347 11.76 9.90 21.43
CA THR A 347 12.62 8.72 21.28
C THR A 347 13.98 9.08 21.86
N THR A 348 14.16 8.82 23.15
CA THR A 348 15.49 8.78 23.72
C THR A 348 16.27 7.78 22.89
N ASN A 349 17.34 8.25 22.24
CA ASN A 349 18.32 7.34 21.65
C ASN A 349 18.64 6.32 22.73
N LYS A 350 18.21 5.06 22.57
CA LYS A 350 18.63 3.97 23.44
C LYS A 350 20.13 4.13 23.58
N SER A 351 20.64 4.23 24.81
CA SER A 351 22.03 4.56 25.05
C SER A 351 22.90 3.56 24.28
N ILE A 352 24.02 4.01 23.74
CA ILE A 352 25.05 3.19 23.07
C ILE A 352 25.38 1.93 23.90
N LYS A 353 25.19 1.99 25.22
CA LYS A 353 25.38 0.89 26.19
C LYS A 353 24.38 -0.29 26.07
N GLU A 354 23.32 -0.16 25.30
CA GLU A 354 22.30 -1.23 25.13
C GLU A 354 22.50 -2.06 23.84
N LEU A 355 23.46 -1.72 22.99
CA LEU A 355 23.80 -2.50 21.79
C LEU A 355 24.82 -3.58 22.15
N ASN A 356 24.53 -4.82 21.79
CA ASN A 356 25.40 -5.98 22.01
C ASN A 356 25.82 -6.62 20.68
N ILE A 357 26.94 -7.33 20.70
CA ILE A 357 27.34 -8.19 19.59
C ILE A 357 26.25 -9.26 19.43
N GLY A 358 25.79 -9.47 18.20
CA GLY A 358 24.69 -10.38 17.87
C GLY A 358 23.33 -9.68 17.72
N ASP A 359 23.18 -8.40 18.11
CA ASP A 359 21.94 -7.67 17.91
C ASP A 359 21.66 -7.44 16.41
N GLU A 360 20.45 -7.73 15.96
CA GLU A 360 19.95 -7.28 14.66
C GLU A 360 19.69 -5.78 14.71
N ILE A 361 20.22 -5.06 13.73
CA ILE A 361 20.18 -3.61 13.70
C ILE A 361 19.72 -3.06 12.35
N GLN A 362 19.24 -1.83 12.39
CA GLN A 362 18.94 -1.00 11.25
C GLN A 362 19.68 0.34 11.34
N HIS A 363 20.33 0.73 10.25
CA HIS A 363 20.98 2.03 10.12
C HIS A 363 20.05 2.99 9.38
N GLN A 364 19.65 4.10 9.99
CA GLN A 364 18.60 5.01 9.51
C GLN A 364 19.10 6.28 8.80
N ARG A 365 20.41 6.50 8.65
CA ARG A 365 20.94 7.66 7.92
C ARG A 365 21.37 7.27 6.51
N GLY A 366 20.74 7.89 5.53
CA GLY A 366 21.02 7.72 4.10
C GLY A 366 20.25 6.58 3.45
N THR A 367 20.06 6.64 2.16
CA THR A 367 19.55 5.57 1.31
C THR A 367 20.73 4.85 0.64
N PRO A 368 20.76 3.49 0.62
CA PRO A 368 19.77 2.58 1.21
C PRO A 368 19.98 2.32 2.71
N THR A 369 18.88 2.01 3.41
CA THR A 369 18.91 1.54 4.80
C THR A 369 19.75 0.26 4.90
N ILE A 370 20.69 0.19 5.86
CA ILE A 370 21.51 -0.99 6.07
C ILE A 370 20.92 -1.79 7.22
N GLU A 371 20.56 -3.03 6.94
CA GLU A 371 20.15 -4.02 7.95
C GLU A 371 21.22 -5.08 8.10
N GLY A 372 21.43 -5.55 9.31
CA GLY A 372 22.40 -6.61 9.59
C GLY A 372 22.59 -6.87 11.07
N THR A 373 23.54 -7.73 11.39
CA THR A 373 23.86 -8.13 12.76
C THR A 373 25.15 -7.44 13.20
N ILE A 374 25.20 -6.95 14.43
CA ILE A 374 26.43 -6.39 15.00
C ILE A 374 27.43 -7.52 15.24
N THR A 375 28.59 -7.40 14.65
CA THR A 375 29.68 -8.36 14.82
C THR A 375 30.81 -7.85 15.72
N TYR A 376 30.92 -6.54 15.88
CA TYR A 376 31.94 -5.90 16.71
C TYR A 376 31.51 -4.52 17.16
N ILE A 377 31.81 -4.12 18.38
CA ILE A 377 31.56 -2.80 18.96
C ILE A 377 32.87 -2.20 19.46
N ASP A 378 33.19 -1.01 19.00
CA ASP A 378 34.24 -0.15 19.52
C ASP A 378 33.59 1.01 20.31
N GLU A 379 33.47 0.83 21.61
CA GLU A 379 32.86 1.83 22.51
C GLU A 379 33.69 3.11 22.59
N ARG A 380 35.03 3.03 22.50
CA ARG A 380 35.91 4.20 22.60
C ARG A 380 35.90 5.01 21.32
N GLY A 381 35.88 4.36 20.18
CA GLY A 381 35.77 5.00 18.87
C GLY A 381 34.34 5.35 18.46
N GLY A 382 33.33 4.93 19.23
CA GLY A 382 31.93 5.18 18.95
C GLY A 382 31.43 4.52 17.65
N LYS A 383 31.98 3.36 17.27
CA LYS A 383 31.69 2.65 16.02
C LYS A 383 31.30 1.20 16.24
N CYS A 384 30.60 0.62 15.29
CA CYS A 384 30.35 -0.82 15.24
C CYS A 384 30.53 -1.37 13.82
N GLN A 385 30.84 -2.67 13.73
CA GLN A 385 30.79 -3.41 12.48
C GLN A 385 29.47 -4.17 12.36
N ILE A 386 28.86 -4.08 11.20
CA ILE A 386 27.59 -4.70 10.87
C ILE A 386 27.82 -5.69 9.74
N ARG A 387 27.43 -6.94 9.95
CA ARG A 387 27.36 -7.95 8.88
C ARG A 387 25.99 -7.90 8.25
N THR A 388 25.91 -7.46 7.00
CA THR A 388 24.66 -7.38 6.25
C THR A 388 24.15 -8.77 5.85
N LYS A 389 22.88 -8.87 5.45
CA LYS A 389 22.28 -10.12 4.90
C LYS A 389 23.06 -10.69 3.69
N SER A 390 23.75 -9.84 2.94
CA SER A 390 24.65 -10.23 1.83
C SER A 390 26.07 -10.57 2.28
N ASN A 391 26.28 -10.80 3.58
CA ASN A 391 27.57 -11.16 4.21
C ASN A 391 28.70 -10.11 4.06
N ILE A 392 28.35 -8.85 3.81
CA ILE A 392 29.29 -7.74 3.69
C ILE A 392 29.44 -7.08 5.06
N LEU A 393 30.67 -6.86 5.52
CA LEU A 393 30.95 -6.09 6.73
C LEU A 393 30.95 -4.59 6.42
N LYS A 394 30.21 -3.82 7.21
CA LYS A 394 30.15 -2.34 7.10
C LYS A 394 30.36 -1.72 8.47
N GLU A 395 31.27 -0.74 8.55
CA GLU A 395 31.48 0.06 9.76
C GLU A 395 30.46 1.21 9.81
N ARG A 396 29.90 1.47 10.99
CA ARG A 396 28.93 2.54 11.24
C ARG A 396 29.14 3.16 12.60
N SER A 397 28.77 4.45 12.72
CA SER A 397 28.74 5.12 14.01
C SER A 397 27.63 4.56 14.89
N LEU A 398 27.94 4.23 16.13
CA LEU A 398 26.97 3.75 17.13
C LEU A 398 25.78 4.74 17.32
N LYS A 399 26.01 6.04 17.14
CA LYS A 399 24.96 7.07 17.22
C LYS A 399 23.89 6.93 16.13
N THR A 400 24.17 6.22 15.05
CA THR A 400 23.28 6.09 13.88
C THR A 400 22.69 4.70 13.73
N VAL A 401 23.09 3.77 14.58
CA VAL A 401 22.62 2.38 14.56
C VAL A 401 21.55 2.19 15.63
N ARG A 402 20.50 1.47 15.30
CA ARG A 402 19.40 1.12 16.21
C ARG A 402 19.17 -0.38 16.16
N LYS A 403 18.86 -0.96 17.32
CA LYS A 403 18.40 -2.34 17.39
C LYS A 403 17.11 -2.47 16.58
N LYS A 404 17.02 -3.51 15.77
CA LYS A 404 15.79 -3.83 15.04
C LYS A 404 14.81 -4.43 16.03
N ASP A 405 13.91 -3.59 16.56
CA ASP A 405 12.79 -4.08 17.34
C ASP A 405 11.80 -4.75 16.37
N SER A 406 11.95 -6.05 16.18
CA SER A 406 11.00 -6.87 15.43
C SER A 406 10.02 -7.51 16.40
N TYR A 407 8.74 -7.28 16.21
CA TYR A 407 7.67 -8.09 16.77
C TYR A 407 6.95 -8.82 15.63
N ALA A 408 6.37 -9.96 15.94
CA ALA A 408 5.69 -10.76 14.94
C ALA A 408 4.48 -10.02 14.36
N GLY A 409 4.30 -10.06 13.05
CA GLY A 409 3.13 -9.54 12.35
C GLY A 409 1.89 -10.42 12.52
N GLY A 410 1.01 -10.49 11.51
CA GLY A 410 -0.14 -11.39 11.51
C GLY A 410 0.28 -12.87 11.48
N TYR A 411 -0.55 -13.75 12.01
CA TYR A 411 -0.34 -15.20 11.93
C TYR A 411 -0.62 -15.70 10.52
N LEU A 412 0.23 -16.59 10.04
CA LEU A 412 0.08 -17.26 8.74
C LEU A 412 0.26 -18.76 8.92
N LEU A 413 -0.82 -19.52 8.72
CA LEU A 413 -0.75 -20.97 8.61
C LEU A 413 -0.34 -21.33 7.18
N GLU A 414 0.70 -22.17 7.06
CA GLU A 414 1.17 -22.66 5.75
C GLU A 414 0.27 -23.79 5.28
N PRO A 415 -0.41 -23.63 4.13
CA PRO A 415 -1.19 -24.73 3.57
C PRO A 415 -0.28 -25.80 2.96
N THR A 416 -0.71 -27.05 3.03
CA THR A 416 -0.16 -28.09 2.14
C THR A 416 -0.59 -27.79 0.71
N PRO A 417 0.33 -27.68 -0.27
CA PRO A 417 -0.06 -27.41 -1.66
C PRO A 417 -1.02 -28.49 -2.20
N GLY A 418 -2.08 -28.03 -2.90
CA GLY A 418 -3.08 -28.95 -3.45
C GLY A 418 -4.44 -28.34 -3.71
N LEU A 419 -5.39 -29.21 -4.11
CA LEU A 419 -6.81 -28.86 -4.31
C LEU A 419 -7.63 -29.25 -3.09
N TYR A 420 -8.53 -28.34 -2.71
CA TYR A 420 -9.47 -28.48 -1.61
C TYR A 420 -10.89 -28.22 -2.10
N SER A 421 -11.88 -28.82 -1.47
CA SER A 421 -13.28 -28.71 -1.85
C SER A 421 -14.15 -28.38 -0.67
N TYR A 422 -15.23 -27.59 -0.92
CA TYR A 422 -16.20 -27.21 0.09
C TYR A 422 -15.54 -26.51 1.30
N VAL A 423 -14.86 -25.39 1.00
CA VAL A 423 -14.12 -24.62 2.00
C VAL A 423 -14.96 -23.43 2.46
N SER A 424 -14.99 -23.21 3.77
CA SER A 424 -15.55 -22.02 4.40
C SER A 424 -14.44 -21.12 4.90
N ASP A 425 -14.55 -19.82 4.67
CA ASP A 425 -13.72 -18.80 5.31
C ASP A 425 -14.43 -18.28 6.55
N ALA A 426 -13.82 -18.53 7.70
CA ALA A 426 -14.20 -17.95 8.99
C ALA A 426 -13.27 -16.79 9.30
N ASP A 427 -13.75 -15.55 9.12
CA ASP A 427 -12.97 -14.32 9.22
C ASP A 427 -13.34 -13.50 10.46
N PHE A 428 -12.33 -12.92 11.15
CA PHE A 428 -12.57 -12.03 12.28
C PHE A 428 -13.07 -10.66 11.83
N THR A 429 -14.21 -10.25 12.32
CA THR A 429 -14.76 -8.92 12.10
C THR A 429 -13.81 -7.86 12.66
N SER A 430 -13.01 -7.20 11.80
CA SER A 430 -12.09 -6.12 12.20
C SER A 430 -11.18 -6.53 13.36
N LEU A 431 -10.38 -7.58 13.22
CA LEU A 431 -9.57 -8.21 14.29
C LEU A 431 -8.81 -7.19 15.14
N TYR A 432 -7.96 -6.36 14.55
CA TYR A 432 -7.12 -5.43 15.31
C TYR A 432 -7.89 -4.32 16.02
N PRO A 433 -8.88 -3.65 15.42
CA PRO A 433 -9.80 -2.75 16.14
C PRO A 433 -10.53 -3.44 17.29
N SER A 434 -10.94 -4.70 17.11
CA SER A 434 -11.62 -5.48 18.15
C SER A 434 -10.70 -5.80 19.33
N ILE A 435 -9.41 -6.06 19.07
CA ILE A 435 -8.38 -6.24 20.12
C ILE A 435 -8.18 -4.94 20.89
N ILE A 436 -8.01 -3.80 20.20
CA ILE A 436 -7.84 -2.49 20.84
C ILE A 436 -9.01 -2.23 21.80
N LYS A 437 -10.24 -2.43 21.36
CA LYS A 437 -11.44 -2.22 22.18
C LYS A 437 -11.54 -3.23 23.33
N SER A 438 -11.27 -4.50 23.08
CA SER A 438 -11.44 -5.58 24.07
C SER A 438 -10.38 -5.50 25.18
N LEU A 439 -9.14 -5.20 24.85
CA LEU A 439 -8.07 -5.01 25.83
C LEU A 439 -8.07 -3.63 26.48
N ASN A 440 -8.88 -2.67 26.01
CA ASN A 440 -8.82 -1.27 26.39
C ASN A 440 -7.44 -0.64 26.15
N LEU A 441 -6.89 -0.89 24.95
CA LEU A 441 -5.51 -0.59 24.62
C LEU A 441 -5.31 0.90 24.33
N GLY A 442 -4.42 1.52 25.06
CA GLY A 442 -3.99 2.90 24.90
C GLY A 442 -2.73 3.16 25.72
N VAL A 443 -1.99 4.23 25.44
CA VAL A 443 -0.80 4.58 26.21
C VAL A 443 -1.16 5.02 27.63
N GLU A 444 -2.31 5.63 27.80
CA GLU A 444 -2.86 6.10 29.09
C GLU A 444 -3.43 4.96 29.96
N THR A 445 -3.77 3.82 29.33
CA THR A 445 -4.25 2.64 30.05
C THR A 445 -3.16 1.59 30.27
N LEU A 446 -1.99 1.75 29.66
CA LEU A 446 -0.84 0.84 29.81
C LEU A 446 -0.27 0.92 31.22
N VAL A 447 -0.41 -0.14 32.00
CA VAL A 447 0.13 -0.25 33.38
C VAL A 447 1.60 -0.66 33.36
N GLY A 448 1.93 -1.68 32.53
CA GLY A 448 3.27 -2.22 32.42
C GLY A 448 3.30 -3.50 31.59
N ARG A 449 4.47 -4.14 31.56
CA ARG A 449 4.63 -5.44 30.89
C ARG A 449 5.59 -6.37 31.63
N ILE A 450 5.43 -7.66 31.45
CA ILE A 450 6.43 -8.66 31.81
C ILE A 450 7.56 -8.63 30.79
N VAL A 451 8.82 -8.69 31.28
CA VAL A 451 10.02 -8.77 30.42
C VAL A 451 10.50 -10.21 30.37
N THR A 452 10.47 -10.81 29.20
CA THR A 452 10.94 -12.18 28.99
C THR A 452 12.32 -12.17 28.33
N LYS A 453 13.29 -12.90 28.89
CA LYS A 453 14.67 -12.90 28.38
C LYS A 453 14.84 -13.64 27.04
N ASN A 454 14.03 -14.64 26.71
CA ASN A 454 14.28 -15.49 25.53
C ASN A 454 13.06 -16.00 24.73
N ASN A 455 11.83 -15.81 25.16
CA ASN A 455 10.66 -16.20 24.37
C ASN A 455 9.40 -15.46 24.84
N TYR A 456 8.81 -14.68 23.97
CA TYR A 456 7.54 -13.98 24.18
C TYR A 456 6.34 -14.93 24.41
N GLU A 457 6.54 -16.24 24.35
CA GLU A 457 5.48 -17.26 24.44
C GLU A 457 5.22 -17.80 25.84
N GLN A 458 6.13 -17.64 26.79
CA GLN A 458 6.04 -18.34 28.07
C GLN A 458 5.09 -17.73 29.13
N TYR A 459 4.65 -16.46 28.97
CA TYR A 459 3.85 -15.76 30.01
C TYR A 459 2.74 -14.88 29.42
N ASN A 460 2.09 -15.36 28.38
CA ASN A 460 1.20 -14.59 27.51
C ASN A 460 -0.27 -14.68 27.85
N SER A 461 -0.64 -15.25 29.00
CA SER A 461 -2.02 -15.33 29.44
C SER A 461 -2.12 -15.44 30.97
N LEU A 462 -3.24 -15.03 31.50
CA LEU A 462 -3.51 -15.21 32.93
C LEU A 462 -3.44 -16.69 33.34
N GLU A 463 -3.93 -17.60 32.50
CA GLU A 463 -3.89 -19.05 32.74
C GLU A 463 -2.46 -19.57 32.85
N GLN A 464 -1.56 -19.11 31.98
CA GLN A 464 -0.14 -19.50 32.05
C GLN A 464 0.56 -18.92 33.29
N LEU A 465 0.24 -17.66 33.66
CA LEU A 465 0.76 -17.08 34.91
C LEU A 465 0.35 -17.91 36.13
N LYS A 466 -0.88 -18.37 36.17
CA LYS A 466 -1.40 -19.26 37.28
C LYS A 466 -0.73 -20.63 37.34
N GLN A 467 -0.05 -21.06 36.28
CA GLN A 467 0.69 -22.35 36.28
C GLN A 467 2.14 -22.19 36.79
N LEU A 468 2.63 -20.95 36.97
CA LEU A 468 3.96 -20.71 37.50
C LEU A 468 4.00 -20.88 39.03
N ASN A 469 5.21 -21.07 39.58
CA ASN A 469 5.37 -21.08 41.03
C ASN A 469 5.05 -19.68 41.59
N PRO A 470 4.09 -19.55 42.52
CA PRO A 470 3.63 -18.29 43.08
C PRO A 470 4.72 -17.40 43.68
N GLU A 471 5.83 -17.99 44.15
CA GLU A 471 6.94 -17.26 44.79
C GLU A 471 8.04 -16.86 43.76
N ASP A 472 7.95 -17.28 42.52
CA ASP A 472 8.89 -16.86 41.48
C ASP A 472 8.80 -15.37 41.21
N GLN A 473 9.95 -14.73 40.92
CA GLN A 473 10.02 -13.33 40.61
C GLN A 473 10.06 -13.10 39.06
N LEU A 474 9.17 -12.25 38.58
CA LEU A 474 9.12 -11.81 37.20
C LEU A 474 9.74 -10.41 37.07
N ASP A 475 10.56 -10.22 36.03
CA ASP A 475 11.02 -8.89 35.64
C ASP A 475 9.87 -8.15 34.95
N ILE A 476 9.61 -6.92 35.41
CA ILE A 476 8.56 -6.06 34.84
C ILE A 476 9.12 -4.72 34.39
N GLU A 477 8.47 -4.12 33.42
CA GLU A 477 8.70 -2.73 32.99
C GLU A 477 7.41 -1.95 33.09
N LYS A 478 7.49 -0.70 33.62
CA LYS A 478 6.39 0.25 33.71
C LYS A 478 6.72 1.51 32.96
N LEU A 479 5.80 1.99 32.11
CA LEU A 479 5.96 3.26 31.40
C LEU A 479 5.76 4.44 32.38
N ASN A 480 6.72 5.36 32.38
CA ASN A 480 6.53 6.67 32.99
C ASN A 480 5.93 7.62 31.96
N THR A 481 4.68 7.94 32.09
CA THR A 481 3.92 8.77 31.13
C THR A 481 4.42 10.22 31.01
N LYS A 482 5.14 10.74 32.03
CA LYS A 482 5.70 12.10 31.99
C LYS A 482 7.01 12.19 31.20
N THR A 483 7.82 11.13 31.26
CA THR A 483 9.15 11.11 30.63
C THR A 483 9.27 10.11 29.48
N TYR A 484 8.26 9.30 29.26
CA TYR A 484 8.25 8.17 28.30
C TYR A 484 9.43 7.19 28.49
N ASN A 485 9.96 7.07 29.71
CA ASN A 485 10.99 6.11 30.04
C ASN A 485 10.41 4.87 30.71
N LEU A 486 10.99 3.70 30.45
CA LEU A 486 10.61 2.46 31.13
C LEU A 486 11.35 2.34 32.47
N LYS A 487 10.62 2.18 33.55
CA LYS A 487 11.16 1.80 34.86
C LYS A 487 11.13 0.30 34.99
N LYS A 488 12.28 -0.30 35.34
CA LYS A 488 12.43 -1.75 35.55
C LYS A 488 12.15 -2.07 37.03
N GLY A 489 11.53 -3.21 37.26
CA GLY A 489 11.22 -3.73 38.60
C GLY A 489 11.08 -5.23 38.59
N LYS A 490 10.83 -5.81 39.77
CA LYS A 490 10.50 -7.22 39.97
C LYS A 490 9.23 -7.36 40.77
N ILE A 491 8.45 -8.40 40.52
CA ILE A 491 7.21 -8.72 41.23
C ILE A 491 7.07 -10.24 41.36
N ARG A 492 6.56 -10.75 42.47
CA ARG A 492 6.25 -12.18 42.60
C ARG A 492 5.04 -12.52 41.74
N VAL A 493 4.99 -13.73 41.23
CA VAL A 493 3.89 -14.24 40.40
C VAL A 493 2.54 -14.05 41.11
N LYS A 494 2.44 -14.44 42.36
CA LYS A 494 1.17 -14.32 43.12
C LYS A 494 0.72 -12.87 43.27
N ASP A 495 1.63 -11.96 43.61
CA ASP A 495 1.31 -10.55 43.81
C ASP A 495 0.86 -9.91 42.48
N LEU A 496 1.47 -10.29 41.34
CA LEU A 496 1.05 -9.85 40.03
C LEU A 496 -0.35 -10.35 39.67
N ILE A 497 -0.66 -11.63 39.95
CA ILE A 497 -1.98 -12.21 39.65
C ILE A 497 -3.05 -11.50 40.52
N GLU A 498 -2.79 -11.31 41.82
CA GLU A 498 -3.69 -10.57 42.72
C GLU A 498 -3.97 -9.15 42.19
N LEU A 499 -2.91 -8.39 41.79
CA LEU A 499 -3.09 -7.07 41.20
C LEU A 499 -3.89 -7.06 39.91
N ILE A 500 -3.68 -8.03 39.01
CA ILE A 500 -4.44 -8.19 37.76
C ILE A 500 -5.92 -8.42 38.05
N GLU A 501 -6.24 -9.31 38.98
CA GLU A 501 -7.62 -9.71 39.32
C GLU A 501 -8.33 -8.62 40.12
N GLU A 502 -7.72 -8.06 41.14
CA GLU A 502 -8.30 -7.01 41.98
C GLU A 502 -8.60 -5.73 41.21
N ASN A 503 -7.69 -5.34 40.30
CA ASN A 503 -7.86 -4.14 39.50
C ASN A 503 -8.55 -4.42 38.15
N ASN A 504 -8.94 -5.68 37.91
CA ASN A 504 -9.55 -6.07 36.62
C ASN A 504 -8.74 -5.63 35.40
N TRP A 505 -7.39 -5.77 35.44
CA TRP A 505 -6.57 -5.42 34.29
C TRP A 505 -6.69 -6.49 33.21
N SER A 506 -6.80 -6.05 31.94
CA SER A 506 -6.63 -6.96 30.83
C SER A 506 -5.15 -7.24 30.56
N ILE A 507 -4.84 -8.46 30.14
CA ILE A 507 -3.49 -8.91 29.76
C ILE A 507 -3.46 -9.18 28.27
N SER A 508 -2.45 -8.65 27.56
CA SER A 508 -2.23 -8.97 26.15
C SER A 508 -1.32 -10.18 25.98
N ALA A 509 -1.38 -10.81 24.80
CA ALA A 509 -0.49 -11.93 24.47
C ALA A 509 1.00 -11.55 24.37
N SER A 510 1.36 -10.29 24.47
CA SER A 510 2.75 -9.81 24.64
C SER A 510 3.16 -9.59 26.09
N GLY A 511 2.29 -9.93 27.07
CA GLY A 511 2.54 -9.78 28.49
C GLY A 511 2.38 -8.34 29.01
N ALA A 512 1.72 -7.46 28.29
CA ALA A 512 1.40 -6.11 28.71
C ALA A 512 0.01 -6.06 29.40
N PHE A 513 -0.11 -5.18 30.40
CA PHE A 513 -1.33 -5.03 31.21
C PHE A 513 -1.97 -3.68 30.95
N TYR A 514 -3.30 -3.66 30.83
CA TYR A 514 -4.09 -2.46 30.61
C TYR A 514 -5.19 -2.34 31.66
N ARG A 515 -5.26 -1.14 32.26
CA ARG A 515 -6.30 -0.82 33.26
C ARG A 515 -7.66 -0.65 32.58
N ASN A 516 -8.75 -0.95 33.33
CA ASN A 516 -10.10 -0.89 32.81
C ASN A 516 -11.02 0.08 33.57
N ASP A 517 -10.51 0.81 34.57
CA ASP A 517 -11.24 1.84 35.32
C ASP A 517 -11.45 3.14 34.55
N ILE A 518 -10.62 3.41 33.55
CA ILE A 518 -10.81 4.46 32.55
C ILE A 518 -10.86 3.82 31.16
N LYS A 519 -11.53 4.47 30.22
CA LYS A 519 -11.56 4.03 28.83
C LYS A 519 -10.45 4.70 28.02
N SER A 520 -9.75 3.93 27.21
CA SER A 520 -8.69 4.49 26.35
C SER A 520 -9.28 5.35 25.25
N ILE A 521 -8.55 6.41 24.88
CA ILE A 521 -8.97 7.33 23.80
C ILE A 521 -9.13 6.58 22.47
N SER A 522 -8.26 5.61 22.19
CA SER A 522 -8.37 4.79 20.97
C SER A 522 -9.62 3.93 20.96
N CYS A 523 -10.06 3.41 22.11
CA CYS A 523 -11.33 2.70 22.21
C CYS A 523 -12.51 3.63 21.99
N GLU A 524 -12.49 4.81 22.58
CA GLU A 524 -13.57 5.79 22.41
C GLU A 524 -13.72 6.23 20.95
N VAL A 525 -12.61 6.59 20.31
CA VAL A 525 -12.58 7.02 18.91
C VAL A 525 -13.00 5.89 17.98
N LEU A 526 -12.53 4.64 18.21
CA LEU A 526 -12.95 3.50 17.41
C LEU A 526 -14.45 3.22 17.56
N GLU A 527 -15.00 3.29 18.79
CA GLU A 527 -16.44 3.08 18.99
C GLU A 527 -17.28 4.17 18.31
N ASP A 528 -16.84 5.43 18.36
CA ASP A 528 -17.49 6.51 17.64
C ASP A 528 -17.47 6.25 16.13
N TRP A 529 -16.31 5.92 15.55
CA TRP A 529 -16.21 5.60 14.13
C TRP A 529 -17.03 4.36 13.72
N PHE A 530 -17.14 3.35 14.58
CA PHE A 530 -18.03 2.21 14.32
C PHE A 530 -19.51 2.63 14.29
N LYS A 531 -19.93 3.48 15.23
CA LYS A 531 -21.32 4.00 15.26
C LYS A 531 -21.63 4.85 14.02
N GLN A 532 -20.70 5.75 13.66
CA GLN A 532 -20.84 6.57 12.46
C GLN A 532 -20.91 5.70 11.20
N ARG A 533 -20.04 4.70 11.07
CA ARG A 533 -20.05 3.78 9.94
C ARG A 533 -21.38 3.03 9.82
N GLU A 534 -21.91 2.46 10.92
CA GLU A 534 -23.21 1.79 10.88
C GLU A 534 -24.35 2.75 10.54
N HIS A 535 -24.35 3.95 11.09
CA HIS A 535 -25.30 4.99 10.75
C HIS A 535 -25.32 5.27 9.23
N TYR A 536 -24.15 5.48 8.60
CA TYR A 536 -24.08 5.73 7.16
C TYR A 536 -24.41 4.48 6.32
N ARG A 537 -24.15 3.29 6.80
CA ARG A 537 -24.60 2.04 6.15
C ARG A 537 -26.13 1.92 6.13
N GLU A 538 -26.80 2.29 7.22
CA GLU A 538 -28.26 2.33 7.28
C GLU A 538 -28.86 3.41 6.35
N LEU A 539 -28.28 4.61 6.36
CA LEU A 539 -28.68 5.69 5.45
C LEU A 539 -28.49 5.27 3.98
N LYS A 540 -27.36 4.68 3.63
CA LYS A 540 -27.12 4.11 2.30
C LYS A 540 -28.20 3.11 1.89
N LYS A 541 -28.53 2.17 2.80
CA LYS A 541 -29.57 1.17 2.54
C LYS A 541 -30.96 1.80 2.33
N LYS A 542 -31.28 2.85 3.08
CA LYS A 542 -32.51 3.63 2.90
C LYS A 542 -32.54 4.35 1.56
N ALA A 543 -31.48 5.06 1.21
CA ALA A 543 -31.34 5.77 -0.06
C ALA A 543 -31.46 4.80 -1.26
N GLY A 544 -30.85 3.61 -1.19
CA GLY A 544 -30.97 2.59 -2.23
C GLY A 544 -32.40 2.06 -2.41
N LYS A 545 -33.18 1.92 -1.31
CA LYS A 545 -34.58 1.53 -1.39
C LYS A 545 -35.47 2.63 -1.96
N GLN A 546 -35.09 3.89 -1.86
CA GLN A 546 -35.78 5.07 -2.36
C GLN A 546 -35.30 5.48 -3.76
N GLU A 547 -34.35 4.72 -4.35
CA GLU A 547 -33.68 5.01 -5.63
C GLU A 547 -33.00 6.39 -5.67
N ASP A 548 -32.65 6.91 -4.49
CA ASP A 548 -31.86 8.14 -4.32
C ASP A 548 -30.36 7.83 -4.49
N TRP A 549 -29.94 7.75 -5.74
CA TRP A 549 -28.58 7.31 -6.10
C TRP A 549 -27.50 8.34 -5.74
N GLU A 550 -27.86 9.61 -5.59
CA GLU A 550 -26.91 10.65 -5.16
C GLU A 550 -26.55 10.46 -3.68
N ASN A 551 -27.54 10.40 -2.81
CA ASN A 551 -27.33 10.13 -1.39
C ASN A 551 -26.79 8.72 -1.14
N TYR A 552 -27.19 7.73 -1.95
CA TYR A 552 -26.60 6.39 -1.88
C TYR A 552 -25.06 6.44 -2.05
N LYS A 553 -24.55 7.13 -3.07
CA LYS A 553 -23.11 7.29 -3.32
C LYS A 553 -22.43 8.10 -2.21
N LEU A 554 -23.05 9.18 -1.75
CA LEU A 554 -22.52 10.01 -0.67
C LEU A 554 -22.36 9.20 0.63
N TYR A 555 -23.39 8.47 1.04
CA TYR A 555 -23.32 7.64 2.24
C TYR A 555 -22.35 6.46 2.10
N ASP A 556 -22.15 5.96 0.88
CA ASP A 556 -21.12 4.97 0.61
C ASP A 556 -19.70 5.52 0.85
N LEU A 557 -19.43 6.75 0.43
CA LEU A 557 -18.16 7.43 0.71
C LEU A 557 -17.93 7.60 2.22
N TYR A 558 -18.94 8.04 2.98
CA TYR A 558 -18.83 8.21 4.43
C TYR A 558 -18.53 6.87 5.14
N GLN A 559 -19.28 5.80 4.85
CA GLN A 559 -19.03 4.51 5.48
C GLN A 559 -17.66 3.96 5.09
N LEU A 560 -17.18 4.22 3.85
CA LEU A 560 -15.85 3.82 3.41
C LEU A 560 -14.75 4.62 4.11
N ALA A 561 -14.94 5.93 4.29
CA ALA A 561 -14.01 6.79 5.03
C ALA A 561 -13.79 6.26 6.45
N PHE A 562 -14.87 5.97 7.20
CA PHE A 562 -14.77 5.40 8.54
C PHE A 562 -14.13 4.01 8.55
N LYS A 563 -14.40 3.17 7.54
CA LYS A 563 -13.72 1.87 7.39
C LYS A 563 -12.20 2.02 7.25
N ILE A 564 -11.77 2.99 6.44
CA ILE A 564 -10.35 3.27 6.22
C ILE A 564 -9.70 3.76 7.51
N LEU A 565 -10.32 4.70 8.23
CA LEU A 565 -9.80 5.24 9.48
C LEU A 565 -9.68 4.16 10.57
N GLN A 566 -10.70 3.32 10.74
CA GLN A 566 -10.68 2.19 11.68
C GLN A 566 -9.50 1.25 11.42
N ASN A 567 -9.25 0.91 10.16
CA ASN A 567 -8.19 0.00 9.77
C ASN A 567 -6.80 0.64 9.82
N ALA A 568 -6.71 1.97 9.66
CA ALA A 568 -5.44 2.68 9.71
C ALA A 568 -4.88 2.85 11.12
N LEU A 569 -5.74 2.89 12.15
CA LEU A 569 -5.35 3.26 13.51
C LEU A 569 -4.32 2.30 14.12
N TYR A 570 -4.51 0.97 13.95
CA TYR A 570 -3.59 0.01 14.58
C TYR A 570 -2.14 0.18 14.07
N GLY A 571 -1.97 0.45 12.77
CA GLY A 571 -0.66 0.61 12.15
C GLY A 571 0.14 1.79 12.70
N THR A 572 -0.54 2.83 13.20
CA THR A 572 0.11 4.02 13.76
C THR A 572 0.85 3.73 15.07
N TYR A 573 0.40 2.76 15.87
CA TYR A 573 1.08 2.33 17.09
C TYR A 573 2.49 1.78 16.85
N ALA A 574 2.76 1.28 15.64
CA ALA A 574 4.07 0.76 15.26
C ALA A 574 5.06 1.87 14.84
N ILE A 575 4.58 3.08 14.61
CA ILE A 575 5.39 4.20 14.10
C ILE A 575 6.02 4.97 15.26
N ASN A 576 7.34 4.96 15.30
CA ASN A 576 8.08 5.75 16.28
C ASN A 576 7.79 7.25 16.10
N GLY A 577 7.51 7.95 17.19
CA GLY A 577 7.20 9.38 17.19
C GLY A 577 5.75 9.71 16.85
N TRP A 578 4.85 8.71 16.72
CA TRP A 578 3.42 8.99 16.79
C TRP A 578 3.00 9.42 18.21
N ARG A 579 2.14 10.39 18.35
CA ARG A 579 1.81 11.05 19.62
C ARG A 579 1.24 10.10 20.69
N TYR A 580 0.39 9.17 20.28
CA TYR A 580 -0.34 8.26 21.18
C TYR A 580 0.28 6.87 21.27
N THR A 581 1.60 6.74 21.01
CA THR A 581 2.35 5.50 21.21
C THR A 581 3.15 5.54 22.51
N ASP A 582 3.52 4.37 23.00
CA ASP A 582 4.38 4.17 24.15
C ASP A 582 5.87 4.43 23.87
N GLY A 583 6.26 4.59 22.60
CA GLY A 583 7.65 4.75 22.15
C GLY A 583 8.49 3.46 22.15
N TYR A 584 7.94 2.35 22.63
CA TYR A 584 8.62 1.04 22.76
C TYR A 584 7.91 -0.09 22.04
N LYS A 585 6.90 0.22 21.21
CA LYS A 585 6.08 -0.73 20.48
C LYS A 585 5.33 -1.75 21.34
N ILE A 586 5.11 -1.47 22.62
CA ILE A 586 4.37 -2.35 23.55
C ILE A 586 2.93 -2.50 23.07
N CYS A 587 2.27 -1.38 22.78
CA CYS A 587 0.88 -1.38 22.30
C CYS A 587 0.75 -2.09 20.95
N SER A 588 1.64 -1.84 20.00
CA SER A 588 1.59 -2.51 18.70
C SER A 588 1.84 -4.02 18.78
N ALA A 589 2.79 -4.45 19.63
CA ALA A 589 3.03 -5.86 19.89
C ALA A 589 1.82 -6.53 20.59
N SER A 590 1.16 -5.82 21.50
CA SER A 590 -0.07 -6.29 22.16
C SER A 590 -1.18 -6.58 21.14
N ILE A 591 -1.33 -5.71 20.12
CA ILE A 591 -2.35 -5.92 19.08
C ILE A 591 -2.03 -7.15 18.24
N THR A 592 -0.82 -7.23 17.67
CA THR A 592 -0.49 -8.30 16.73
C THR A 592 -0.36 -9.67 17.39
N ASN A 593 0.29 -9.75 18.58
CA ASN A 593 0.45 -11.01 19.29
C ASN A 593 -0.90 -11.52 19.82
N SER A 594 -1.78 -10.63 20.30
CA SER A 594 -3.13 -11.03 20.73
C SER A 594 -3.98 -11.49 19.54
N GLY A 595 -3.83 -10.89 18.37
CA GLY A 595 -4.45 -11.36 17.14
C GLY A 595 -3.96 -12.76 16.76
N GLN A 596 -2.64 -12.97 16.76
CA GLN A 596 -2.09 -14.30 16.52
C GLN A 596 -2.61 -15.35 17.52
N ARG A 597 -2.71 -14.99 18.80
CA ARG A 597 -3.22 -15.89 19.83
C ARG A 597 -4.68 -16.26 19.60
N LEU A 598 -5.53 -15.26 19.30
CA LEU A 598 -6.94 -15.49 18.97
C LEU A 598 -7.11 -16.41 17.77
N THR A 599 -6.39 -16.14 16.67
CA THR A 599 -6.46 -16.96 15.46
C THR A 599 -6.00 -18.40 15.73
N LYS A 600 -4.88 -18.60 16.46
CA LYS A 600 -4.38 -19.92 16.82
C LYS A 600 -5.37 -20.71 17.71
N GLU A 601 -5.94 -20.08 18.74
CA GLU A 601 -6.93 -20.71 19.62
C GLU A 601 -8.20 -21.09 18.85
N SER A 602 -8.66 -20.23 17.94
CA SER A 602 -9.81 -20.52 17.08
C SER A 602 -9.54 -21.71 16.15
N ILE A 603 -8.36 -21.79 15.56
CA ILE A 603 -7.95 -22.90 14.70
C ILE A 603 -7.90 -24.21 15.50
N LEU A 604 -7.31 -24.20 16.70
CA LEU A 604 -7.27 -25.37 17.58
C LEU A 604 -8.67 -25.84 17.96
N PHE A 605 -9.56 -24.92 18.33
CA PHE A 605 -10.94 -25.24 18.64
C PHE A 605 -11.68 -25.85 17.45
N ILE A 606 -11.58 -25.24 16.27
CA ILE A 606 -12.25 -25.70 15.04
C ILE A 606 -11.74 -27.10 14.65
N ASN A 607 -10.42 -27.30 14.64
CA ASN A 607 -9.84 -28.62 14.33
C ASN A 607 -10.27 -29.69 15.33
N GLY A 608 -10.21 -29.42 16.65
CA GLY A 608 -10.60 -30.36 17.66
C GLY A 608 -12.10 -30.74 17.61
N LYS A 609 -12.95 -29.74 17.32
CA LYS A 609 -14.39 -30.00 17.14
C LYS A 609 -14.67 -30.87 15.92
N LEU A 610 -14.02 -30.59 14.77
CA LEU A 610 -14.20 -31.36 13.55
C LEU A 610 -13.58 -32.76 13.65
N GLU A 611 -12.44 -32.93 14.34
CA GLU A 611 -11.84 -34.23 14.63
C GLU A 611 -12.84 -35.13 15.39
N ASN A 612 -13.48 -34.56 16.41
CA ASN A 612 -14.49 -35.30 17.19
C ASN A 612 -15.76 -35.64 16.39
N LEU A 613 -16.21 -34.71 15.51
CA LEU A 613 -17.43 -34.93 14.72
C LEU A 613 -17.23 -35.91 13.58
N VAL A 614 -16.12 -35.78 12.84
CA VAL A 614 -15.85 -36.58 11.62
C VAL A 614 -15.26 -37.94 11.99
N ASN A 615 -14.42 -38.00 13.01
CA ASN A 615 -13.82 -39.23 13.57
C ASN A 615 -13.22 -40.18 12.51
N ASN A 616 -12.54 -39.61 11.48
CA ASN A 616 -11.90 -40.40 10.42
C ASN A 616 -10.37 -40.45 10.52
N GLY A 617 -9.81 -39.99 11.66
CA GLY A 617 -8.37 -39.89 11.90
C GLY A 617 -7.72 -38.62 11.35
N ARG A 618 -8.45 -37.75 10.64
CA ARG A 618 -7.98 -36.44 10.20
C ARG A 618 -7.98 -35.44 11.36
N LYS A 619 -6.89 -34.71 11.57
CA LYS A 619 -6.71 -33.74 12.66
C LYS A 619 -6.70 -32.28 12.17
N GLU A 620 -6.40 -32.04 10.91
CA GLU A 620 -6.23 -30.70 10.32
C GLU A 620 -7.30 -30.45 9.28
N PHE A 621 -8.33 -29.70 9.65
CA PHE A 621 -9.42 -29.26 8.77
C PHE A 621 -9.25 -27.81 8.35
N VAL A 622 -8.57 -26.99 9.18
CA VAL A 622 -8.15 -25.64 8.79
C VAL A 622 -6.91 -25.76 7.91
N ILE A 623 -7.07 -25.47 6.63
CA ILE A 623 -6.05 -25.66 5.58
C ILE A 623 -5.10 -24.49 5.45
N ALA A 624 -5.57 -23.27 5.71
CA ALA A 624 -4.80 -22.03 5.64
C ALA A 624 -5.35 -20.99 6.60
N SER A 625 -4.51 -19.99 6.93
CA SER A 625 -4.91 -18.81 7.69
C SER A 625 -4.06 -17.62 7.22
N ASP A 626 -4.68 -16.45 7.10
CA ASP A 626 -3.99 -15.18 6.80
C ASP A 626 -4.47 -14.10 7.76
N THR A 627 -3.76 -13.93 8.87
CA THR A 627 -3.95 -12.88 9.88
C THR A 627 -5.23 -13.03 10.68
N ASP A 628 -6.39 -12.86 10.07
CA ASP A 628 -7.73 -12.81 10.65
C ASP A 628 -8.69 -13.89 10.10
N SER A 629 -8.29 -14.61 9.06
CA SER A 629 -9.09 -15.65 8.43
C SER A 629 -8.65 -17.07 8.82
N ALA A 630 -9.58 -18.01 8.78
CA ALA A 630 -9.35 -19.44 8.87
C ALA A 630 -10.14 -20.15 7.78
N TYR A 631 -9.43 -20.72 6.79
CA TYR A 631 -10.02 -21.48 5.70
C TYR A 631 -10.23 -22.94 6.12
N VAL A 632 -11.47 -23.34 6.29
CA VAL A 632 -11.87 -24.65 6.84
C VAL A 632 -12.44 -25.53 5.75
N GLU A 633 -11.84 -26.69 5.47
CA GLU A 633 -12.43 -27.69 4.57
C GLU A 633 -13.47 -28.53 5.29
N LEU A 634 -14.73 -28.43 4.86
CA LEU A 634 -15.88 -29.11 5.45
C LEU A 634 -16.37 -30.31 4.63
N LYS A 635 -15.62 -30.74 3.59
CA LYS A 635 -15.97 -31.84 2.70
C LYS A 635 -16.32 -33.11 3.45
N ASP A 636 -15.48 -33.53 4.40
CA ASP A 636 -15.67 -34.76 5.13
C ASP A 636 -16.91 -34.71 6.03
N LEU A 637 -17.15 -33.57 6.71
CA LEU A 637 -18.34 -33.36 7.52
C LEU A 637 -19.64 -33.32 6.68
N LEU A 638 -19.57 -32.63 5.51
CA LEU A 638 -20.69 -32.56 4.55
C LEU A 638 -21.10 -33.96 4.09
N ASN A 639 -20.12 -34.75 3.62
CA ASN A 639 -20.37 -36.13 3.18
C ASN A 639 -20.85 -37.06 4.31
N LEU A 640 -20.38 -36.84 5.52
CA LEU A 640 -20.83 -37.65 6.70
C LEU A 640 -22.28 -37.36 7.08
N LYS A 641 -22.64 -36.06 7.14
CA LYS A 641 -23.98 -35.63 7.55
C LYS A 641 -25.05 -35.80 6.45
N TYR A 642 -24.62 -35.67 5.17
CA TYR A 642 -25.51 -35.62 4.02
C TYR A 642 -24.98 -36.49 2.86
N PRO A 643 -24.86 -37.83 3.07
CA PRO A 643 -24.27 -38.74 2.05
C PRO A 643 -25.12 -38.85 0.79
N ASP A 644 -26.44 -38.67 0.90
CA ASP A 644 -27.39 -38.92 -0.21
C ASP A 644 -27.61 -37.67 -1.10
N ILE A 645 -27.15 -36.50 -0.69
CA ILE A 645 -27.33 -35.29 -1.48
C ILE A 645 -26.39 -35.32 -2.72
N THR A 646 -26.96 -35.32 -3.90
CA THR A 646 -26.23 -35.29 -5.18
C THR A 646 -26.27 -33.92 -5.85
N ASP A 647 -27.33 -33.15 -5.60
CA ASP A 647 -27.48 -31.78 -6.15
C ASP A 647 -26.47 -30.82 -5.55
N GLU A 648 -25.73 -30.10 -6.41
CA GLU A 648 -24.67 -29.18 -5.97
C GLU A 648 -25.21 -27.93 -5.27
N GLY A 649 -26.37 -27.44 -5.68
CA GLY A 649 -27.02 -26.30 -5.05
C GLY A 649 -27.44 -26.62 -3.61
N GLU A 650 -28.00 -27.82 -3.41
CA GLU A 650 -28.35 -28.33 -2.10
C GLU A 650 -27.13 -28.58 -1.22
N LYS A 651 -26.04 -29.14 -1.78
CA LYS A 651 -24.75 -29.26 -1.06
C LYS A 651 -24.21 -27.92 -0.58
N ILE A 652 -24.25 -26.90 -1.43
CA ILE A 652 -23.82 -25.57 -1.06
C ILE A 652 -24.69 -24.98 0.05
N SER A 653 -26.01 -25.18 -0.01
CA SER A 653 -26.92 -24.75 1.06
C SER A 653 -26.57 -25.40 2.38
N LYS A 654 -26.36 -26.72 2.40
CA LYS A 654 -25.94 -27.46 3.62
C LYS A 654 -24.55 -27.08 4.11
N LEU A 655 -23.64 -26.77 3.20
CA LEU A 655 -22.31 -26.27 3.55
C LEU A 655 -22.37 -24.92 4.29
N ILE A 656 -23.26 -24.01 3.86
CA ILE A 656 -23.51 -22.74 4.52
C ILE A 656 -24.04 -22.97 5.94
N GLU A 657 -25.03 -23.86 6.10
CA GLU A 657 -25.59 -24.20 7.41
C GLU A 657 -24.51 -24.78 8.36
N LEU A 658 -23.72 -25.75 7.90
CA LEU A 658 -22.63 -26.34 8.67
C LEU A 658 -21.56 -25.33 9.07
N SER A 659 -21.22 -24.44 8.17
CA SER A 659 -20.27 -23.35 8.43
C SER A 659 -20.79 -22.40 9.51
N GLN A 660 -22.06 -22.00 9.43
CA GLN A 660 -22.69 -21.12 10.42
C GLN A 660 -22.78 -21.77 11.80
N GLU A 661 -23.13 -23.06 11.89
CA GLU A 661 -23.08 -23.81 13.13
C GLU A 661 -21.68 -23.80 13.76
N LEU A 662 -20.67 -24.13 12.97
CA LEU A 662 -19.28 -24.18 13.43
C LEU A 662 -18.79 -22.79 13.91
N ILE A 663 -19.11 -21.72 13.19
CA ILE A 663 -18.74 -20.35 13.54
C ILE A 663 -19.48 -19.90 14.81
N THR A 664 -20.75 -20.30 14.99
CA THR A 664 -21.50 -19.99 16.20
C THR A 664 -20.82 -20.61 17.42
N ASP A 665 -20.42 -21.88 17.32
CA ASP A 665 -19.70 -22.57 18.38
C ASP A 665 -18.32 -21.97 18.65
N ALA A 666 -17.62 -21.58 17.61
CA ALA A 666 -16.32 -20.89 17.72
C ALA A 666 -16.47 -19.54 18.43
N ASN A 667 -17.53 -18.78 18.13
CA ASN A 667 -17.83 -17.52 18.81
C ASN A 667 -18.16 -17.70 20.28
N GLN A 668 -18.91 -18.77 20.66
CA GLN A 668 -19.12 -19.09 22.07
C GLN A 668 -17.81 -19.44 22.80
N ASN A 669 -16.86 -20.07 22.09
CA ASN A 669 -15.55 -20.35 22.70
C ASN A 669 -14.69 -19.07 22.84
N LEU A 670 -14.91 -18.03 22.04
CA LEU A 670 -14.22 -16.73 22.20
C LEU A 670 -14.53 -16.09 23.56
N ASP A 671 -15.70 -16.32 24.17
CA ASP A 671 -16.01 -15.89 25.55
C ASP A 671 -15.05 -16.53 26.56
N ASN A 672 -14.74 -17.82 26.38
CA ASN A 672 -13.81 -18.54 27.25
C ASN A 672 -12.38 -18.03 27.06
N ILE A 673 -11.95 -17.85 25.80
CA ILE A 673 -10.63 -17.33 25.47
C ILE A 673 -10.47 -15.92 26.06
N SER A 674 -11.46 -15.04 25.90
CA SER A 674 -11.40 -13.67 26.42
C SER A 674 -11.19 -13.61 27.93
N ARG A 675 -11.85 -14.47 28.67
CA ARG A 675 -11.72 -14.53 30.15
C ARG A 675 -10.43 -15.22 30.59
N LYS A 676 -10.09 -16.38 30.05
CA LYS A 676 -8.96 -17.21 30.52
C LYS A 676 -7.61 -16.68 30.03
N VAL A 677 -7.54 -16.22 28.77
CA VAL A 677 -6.29 -15.75 28.18
C VAL A 677 -6.05 -14.29 28.51
N PHE A 678 -7.06 -13.42 28.31
CA PHE A 678 -6.89 -11.98 28.35
C PHE A 678 -7.43 -11.30 29.62
N ASN A 679 -8.03 -12.02 30.54
CA ASN A 679 -8.72 -11.50 31.73
C ASN A 679 -9.74 -10.39 31.41
N ILE A 680 -10.50 -10.58 30.31
CA ILE A 680 -11.56 -9.64 29.95
C ILE A 680 -12.87 -10.10 30.62
N GLN A 681 -13.28 -9.39 31.67
CA GLN A 681 -14.52 -9.67 32.42
C GLN A 681 -15.73 -8.91 31.88
N ARG A 682 -15.51 -7.89 31.05
CA ARG A 682 -16.54 -7.14 30.36
C ARG A 682 -16.83 -7.72 28.98
N LYS A 683 -17.83 -7.17 28.28
CA LYS A 683 -18.10 -7.53 26.90
C LYS A 683 -16.86 -7.34 26.03
N HIS A 684 -16.42 -8.39 25.35
CA HIS A 684 -15.39 -8.31 24.30
C HIS A 684 -16.03 -8.01 22.93
N TYR A 685 -15.19 -7.74 21.93
CA TYR A 685 -15.59 -7.40 20.56
C TYR A 685 -15.09 -8.43 19.54
N PHE A 686 -14.61 -9.59 19.99
CA PHE A 686 -14.16 -10.65 19.10
C PHE A 686 -15.36 -11.35 18.47
N GLU A 687 -15.38 -11.46 17.17
CA GLU A 687 -16.45 -12.09 16.41
C GLU A 687 -15.91 -12.69 15.12
N LEU A 688 -16.15 -13.99 14.90
CA LEU A 688 -15.93 -14.66 13.63
C LEU A 688 -17.20 -14.61 12.80
N LYS A 689 -17.05 -14.40 11.48
CA LYS A 689 -18.14 -14.44 10.51
C LYS A 689 -17.76 -15.30 9.31
N GLN A 690 -18.77 -15.88 8.67
CA GLN A 690 -18.61 -16.51 7.38
C GLN A 690 -18.45 -15.40 6.32
N GLU A 691 -17.28 -15.29 5.72
CA GLU A 691 -17.06 -14.32 4.64
C GLU A 691 -17.36 -14.94 3.28
N VAL A 692 -16.71 -16.04 2.92
CA VAL A 692 -16.95 -16.72 1.65
C VAL A 692 -17.15 -18.22 1.83
N ILE A 693 -17.96 -18.80 0.92
CA ILE A 693 -18.06 -20.25 0.69
C ILE A 693 -17.44 -20.54 -0.67
N VAL A 694 -16.52 -21.46 -0.67
CA VAL A 694 -15.71 -21.87 -1.80
C VAL A 694 -16.04 -23.29 -2.20
N LYS A 695 -16.47 -23.52 -3.45
CA LYS A 695 -16.73 -24.86 -3.97
C LYS A 695 -15.41 -25.62 -4.14
N LYS A 696 -14.42 -24.97 -4.73
CA LYS A 696 -13.11 -25.56 -4.98
C LYS A 696 -12.01 -24.51 -4.88
N ALA A 697 -10.87 -24.87 -4.34
CA ALA A 697 -9.73 -23.98 -4.23
C ALA A 697 -8.40 -24.70 -4.45
N TYR A 698 -7.44 -23.98 -5.00
CA TYR A 698 -6.05 -24.39 -5.13
C TYR A 698 -5.16 -23.51 -4.25
N TRP A 699 -4.36 -24.11 -3.38
CA TRP A 699 -3.29 -23.46 -2.64
C TRP A 699 -1.93 -23.97 -3.11
N SER A 700 -0.98 -23.05 -3.36
CA SER A 700 0.42 -23.39 -3.64
C SER A 700 1.38 -22.93 -2.54
N GLY A 701 0.87 -22.30 -1.48
CA GLY A 701 1.64 -21.79 -0.34
C GLY A 701 0.99 -20.59 0.34
N LYS A 702 1.68 -20.01 1.32
CA LYS A 702 1.21 -18.82 2.07
C LYS A 702 0.82 -17.69 1.13
N ARG A 703 -0.41 -17.20 1.23
CA ARG A 703 -0.97 -16.11 0.39
C ARG A 703 -0.89 -16.38 -1.12
N ARG A 704 -0.86 -17.64 -1.52
CA ARG A 704 -0.77 -18.03 -2.93
C ARG A 704 -1.86 -19.06 -3.24
N TYR A 705 -2.99 -18.56 -3.74
CA TYR A 705 -4.18 -19.37 -3.95
C TYR A 705 -5.05 -18.89 -5.11
N ALA A 706 -5.95 -19.77 -5.54
CA ALA A 706 -7.09 -19.46 -6.38
C ALA A 706 -8.33 -20.16 -5.82
N MET A 707 -9.46 -19.47 -5.76
CA MET A 707 -10.70 -19.96 -5.18
C MET A 707 -11.89 -19.75 -6.12
N TRP A 708 -12.73 -20.77 -6.27
CA TRP A 708 -14.04 -20.66 -6.87
C TRP A 708 -15.09 -20.39 -5.79
N ILE A 709 -15.46 -19.12 -5.67
CA ILE A 709 -16.41 -18.62 -4.67
C ILE A 709 -17.81 -18.80 -5.21
N VAL A 710 -18.68 -19.41 -4.42
CA VAL A 710 -20.09 -19.65 -4.75
C VAL A 710 -21.07 -18.89 -3.86
N ASN A 711 -20.58 -18.37 -2.70
CA ASN A 711 -21.37 -17.48 -1.84
C ASN A 711 -20.42 -16.50 -1.15
N LYS A 712 -20.86 -15.25 -1.02
CA LYS A 712 -20.13 -14.19 -0.35
C LYS A 712 -21.06 -13.41 0.56
N GLU A 713 -20.80 -13.41 1.88
CA GLU A 713 -21.60 -12.73 2.89
C GLU A 713 -23.10 -13.06 2.79
N GLY A 714 -23.45 -14.32 2.48
CA GLY A 714 -24.82 -14.79 2.32
C GLY A 714 -25.44 -14.57 0.93
N VAL A 715 -24.71 -13.92 -0.02
CA VAL A 715 -25.16 -13.68 -1.39
C VAL A 715 -24.58 -14.75 -2.32
N PRO A 716 -25.43 -15.50 -3.07
CA PRO A 716 -24.95 -16.44 -4.08
C PRO A 716 -24.15 -15.74 -5.19
N ILE A 717 -23.04 -16.34 -5.61
CA ILE A 717 -22.17 -15.83 -6.69
C ILE A 717 -22.26 -16.79 -7.89
N PRO A 718 -22.85 -16.37 -9.02
CA PRO A 718 -22.86 -17.17 -10.26
C PRO A 718 -21.45 -17.40 -10.83
N PRO A 719 -21.21 -18.49 -11.55
CA PRO A 719 -19.88 -18.83 -12.09
C PRO A 719 -19.28 -17.80 -13.05
N ASP A 720 -20.11 -17.04 -13.74
CA ASP A 720 -19.74 -15.97 -14.68
C ASP A 720 -19.56 -14.60 -14.02
N HIS A 721 -19.89 -14.50 -12.74
CA HIS A 721 -19.71 -13.25 -11.99
C HIS A 721 -18.21 -12.97 -11.79
N LYS A 722 -17.82 -11.69 -11.85
CA LYS A 722 -16.41 -11.24 -11.68
C LYS A 722 -15.76 -11.66 -10.35
N ASP A 723 -16.58 -11.86 -9.32
CA ASP A 723 -16.13 -12.27 -7.98
C ASP A 723 -16.17 -13.81 -7.77
N ALA A 724 -16.55 -14.58 -8.80
CA ALA A 724 -16.60 -16.05 -8.72
C ALA A 724 -15.21 -16.67 -8.66
N LEU A 725 -14.19 -16.01 -9.24
CA LEU A 725 -12.80 -16.44 -9.20
C LEU A 725 -11.97 -15.41 -8.45
N ASP A 726 -11.43 -15.78 -7.28
CA ASP A 726 -10.44 -14.97 -6.55
C ASP A 726 -9.06 -15.63 -6.61
N MET A 727 -8.08 -14.88 -7.13
CA MET A 727 -6.69 -15.33 -7.21
C MET A 727 -5.77 -14.34 -6.49
N LYS A 728 -4.90 -14.85 -5.63
CA LYS A 728 -3.99 -14.04 -4.83
C LYS A 728 -2.58 -14.62 -4.83
N GLY A 729 -1.58 -13.76 -5.02
CA GLY A 729 -0.16 -14.09 -4.84
C GLY A 729 0.43 -15.12 -5.81
N LEU A 730 -0.34 -15.68 -6.74
CA LEU A 730 0.16 -16.57 -7.76
C LEU A 730 1.09 -15.83 -8.72
N ASP A 731 2.08 -16.54 -9.27
CA ASP A 731 3.09 -15.92 -10.14
C ASP A 731 2.51 -15.25 -11.38
N ILE A 732 1.40 -15.76 -11.90
CA ILE A 732 0.68 -15.17 -13.04
C ILE A 732 0.15 -13.75 -12.75
N MET A 733 -0.06 -13.42 -11.47
CA MET A 733 -0.53 -12.09 -11.06
C MET A 733 0.57 -11.03 -10.98
N LYS A 734 1.85 -11.41 -11.15
CA LYS A 734 2.97 -10.49 -11.03
C LYS A 734 3.10 -9.57 -12.25
N SER A 735 3.51 -8.33 -12.03
CA SER A 735 3.67 -7.30 -13.08
C SER A 735 4.72 -7.63 -14.16
N ASN A 736 5.66 -8.52 -13.84
CA ASN A 736 6.68 -8.99 -14.80
C ASN A 736 6.26 -10.25 -15.58
N PHE A 737 4.97 -10.64 -15.50
CA PHE A 737 4.43 -11.76 -16.24
C PHE A 737 3.83 -11.26 -17.56
N PRO A 738 4.17 -11.86 -18.73
CA PRO A 738 3.63 -11.42 -20.01
C PRO A 738 2.10 -11.55 -20.06
N PRO A 739 1.36 -10.55 -20.55
CA PRO A 739 -0.11 -10.57 -20.53
C PRO A 739 -0.72 -11.82 -21.14
N LEU A 740 -0.24 -12.25 -22.32
CA LEU A 740 -0.74 -13.46 -22.99
C LEU A 740 -0.61 -14.73 -22.14
N PHE A 741 0.53 -14.89 -21.44
CA PHE A 741 0.73 -16.05 -20.58
C PHE A 741 -0.05 -15.91 -19.26
N ARG A 742 -0.36 -14.70 -18.85
CA ARG A 742 -1.27 -14.46 -17.71
C ARG A 742 -2.68 -14.93 -18.06
N ASP A 743 -3.23 -14.47 -19.17
CA ASP A 743 -4.58 -14.85 -19.62
C ASP A 743 -4.69 -16.37 -19.78
N PHE A 744 -3.67 -17.01 -20.38
CA PHE A 744 -3.57 -18.45 -20.45
C PHE A 744 -3.56 -19.13 -19.06
N GLY A 745 -2.76 -18.61 -18.13
CA GLY A 745 -2.62 -19.15 -16.78
C GLY A 745 -3.90 -18.97 -15.96
N GLU A 746 -4.57 -17.83 -16.08
CA GLU A 746 -5.86 -17.56 -15.42
C GLU A 746 -6.93 -18.54 -15.92
N GLU A 747 -7.05 -18.72 -17.23
CA GLU A 747 -8.02 -19.65 -17.81
C GLU A 747 -7.69 -21.11 -17.46
N LEU A 748 -6.40 -21.48 -17.41
CA LEU A 748 -5.96 -22.80 -16.97
C LEU A 748 -6.39 -23.07 -15.52
N ILE A 749 -6.12 -22.17 -14.60
CA ILE A 749 -6.54 -22.29 -13.18
C ILE A 749 -8.06 -22.36 -13.08
N LYS A 750 -8.78 -21.51 -13.81
CA LYS A 750 -10.24 -21.54 -13.87
C LYS A 750 -10.76 -22.91 -14.31
N LYS A 751 -10.22 -23.47 -15.39
CA LYS A 751 -10.60 -24.83 -15.88
C LYS A 751 -10.37 -25.89 -14.80
N ILE A 752 -9.26 -25.85 -14.08
CA ILE A 752 -8.95 -26.79 -12.99
C ILE A 752 -9.97 -26.67 -11.86
N LEU A 753 -10.31 -25.43 -11.47
CA LEU A 753 -11.28 -25.19 -10.41
C LEU A 753 -12.72 -25.57 -10.83
N PHE A 754 -13.05 -25.45 -12.11
CA PHE A 754 -14.38 -25.76 -12.67
C PHE A 754 -14.50 -27.21 -13.16
N ASP A 755 -13.74 -28.13 -12.54
CA ASP A 755 -13.86 -29.56 -12.72
C ASP A 755 -13.52 -30.10 -14.13
N THR A 756 -12.70 -29.35 -14.90
CA THR A 756 -12.18 -29.86 -16.18
C THR A 756 -11.25 -31.05 -15.95
N SER A 757 -11.38 -32.08 -16.71
CA SER A 757 -10.56 -33.30 -16.59
C SER A 757 -9.08 -33.03 -16.90
N LYS A 758 -8.16 -33.79 -16.26
CA LYS A 758 -6.73 -33.71 -16.55
C LYS A 758 -6.42 -33.83 -18.04
N GLN A 759 -7.11 -34.72 -18.76
CA GLN A 759 -6.90 -34.93 -20.18
C GLN A 759 -7.23 -33.70 -21.02
N GLU A 760 -8.31 -33.00 -20.67
CA GLU A 760 -8.69 -31.74 -21.31
C GLU A 760 -7.71 -30.59 -20.96
N ILE A 761 -7.18 -30.57 -19.73
CA ILE A 761 -6.13 -29.64 -19.33
C ILE A 761 -4.85 -29.91 -20.10
N ASP A 762 -4.41 -31.17 -20.22
CA ASP A 762 -3.23 -31.54 -21.02
C ASP A 762 -3.40 -31.09 -22.47
N LYS A 763 -4.59 -31.31 -23.04
CA LYS A 763 -4.94 -30.87 -24.40
C LYS A 763 -4.90 -29.35 -24.52
N TYR A 764 -5.48 -28.61 -23.56
CA TYR A 764 -5.49 -27.15 -23.54
C TYR A 764 -4.06 -26.56 -23.55
N ILE A 765 -3.14 -27.13 -22.74
CA ILE A 765 -1.73 -26.72 -22.71
C ILE A 765 -1.05 -27.00 -24.08
N LEU A 766 -1.29 -28.16 -24.67
CA LEU A 766 -0.71 -28.52 -25.97
C LEU A 766 -1.25 -27.62 -27.09
N ASP A 767 -2.54 -27.34 -27.10
CA ASP A 767 -3.18 -26.52 -28.14
C ASP A 767 -2.72 -25.05 -28.01
N PHE A 768 -2.60 -24.50 -26.79
CA PHE A 768 -2.01 -23.19 -26.57
C PHE A 768 -0.56 -23.15 -27.10
N ARG A 769 0.24 -24.17 -26.80
CA ARG A 769 1.63 -24.21 -27.28
C ARG A 769 1.71 -24.21 -28.80
N LYS A 770 0.85 -24.96 -29.51
CA LYS A 770 0.76 -24.96 -30.98
C LYS A 770 0.34 -23.58 -31.51
N SER A 771 -0.56 -22.89 -30.81
CA SER A 771 -1.04 -21.56 -31.25
C SER A 771 0.06 -20.48 -31.23
N LEU A 772 1.16 -20.68 -30.47
CA LEU A 772 2.28 -19.73 -30.44
C LEU A 772 2.89 -19.46 -31.81
N ASP A 773 2.84 -20.44 -32.73
CA ASP A 773 3.39 -20.29 -34.09
C ASP A 773 2.68 -19.15 -34.86
N THR A 774 1.40 -18.95 -34.63
CA THR A 774 0.56 -17.96 -35.31
C THR A 774 0.44 -16.63 -34.54
N ILE A 775 0.81 -16.61 -33.28
CA ILE A 775 0.69 -15.42 -32.41
C ILE A 775 1.80 -14.43 -32.75
N ASP A 776 1.45 -13.13 -32.78
CA ASP A 776 2.43 -12.04 -32.87
C ASP A 776 3.47 -12.19 -31.76
N TRP A 777 4.71 -12.29 -32.13
CA TRP A 777 5.83 -12.53 -31.23
C TRP A 777 5.99 -11.43 -30.16
N ARG A 778 5.54 -10.20 -30.44
CA ARG A 778 5.60 -9.09 -29.48
C ARG A 778 4.78 -9.37 -28.22
N LYS A 779 3.68 -10.15 -28.33
CA LYS A 779 2.85 -10.54 -27.20
C LYS A 779 3.50 -11.59 -26.27
N LEU A 780 4.58 -12.22 -26.74
CA LEU A 780 5.33 -13.24 -25.98
C LEU A 780 6.47 -12.64 -25.16
N LEU A 781 6.82 -11.38 -25.40
CA LEU A 781 7.97 -10.75 -24.78
C LEU A 781 7.83 -10.66 -23.26
N LYS A 782 8.92 -11.00 -22.55
CA LYS A 782 8.94 -11.02 -21.08
C LYS A 782 9.38 -9.67 -20.50
N PRO A 783 8.51 -8.94 -19.79
CA PRO A 783 8.90 -7.72 -19.11
C PRO A 783 9.93 -8.02 -18.01
N THR A 784 10.98 -7.22 -17.91
CA THR A 784 12.01 -7.36 -16.88
C THR A 784 12.69 -6.04 -16.59
N GLY A 785 13.28 -5.89 -15.40
CA GLY A 785 14.04 -4.70 -15.02
C GLY A 785 15.54 -4.98 -14.95
N LEU A 786 16.35 -3.95 -15.15
CA LEU A 786 17.81 -4.01 -15.09
C LEU A 786 18.30 -3.45 -13.77
N LYS A 787 18.92 -4.30 -12.96
CA LYS A 787 19.47 -3.89 -11.65
C LYS A 787 20.96 -3.56 -11.69
N LYS A 788 21.69 -4.20 -12.60
CA LYS A 788 23.14 -4.10 -12.77
C LYS A 788 23.45 -4.34 -14.25
N LEU A 789 24.40 -3.61 -14.82
CA LEU A 789 24.80 -3.74 -16.21
C LEU A 789 26.32 -3.85 -16.34
N ASP A 790 27.06 -2.81 -16.02
CA ASP A 790 28.51 -2.71 -16.24
C ASP A 790 29.32 -3.74 -15.46
N GLU A 791 28.83 -4.19 -14.29
CA GLU A 791 29.49 -5.23 -13.48
C GLU A 791 29.63 -6.58 -14.19
N TYR A 792 28.79 -6.83 -15.22
CA TYR A 792 28.78 -8.07 -15.99
C TYR A 792 29.53 -7.97 -17.33
N ILE A 793 30.10 -6.83 -17.67
CA ILE A 793 30.95 -6.65 -18.84
C ILE A 793 32.40 -6.94 -18.44
N ALA A 794 32.88 -8.14 -18.77
CA ALA A 794 34.27 -8.55 -18.48
C ALA A 794 35.27 -7.85 -19.42
N LYS A 795 34.88 -7.66 -20.69
CA LYS A 795 35.68 -6.93 -21.68
C LYS A 795 34.75 -6.32 -22.75
N LYS A 796 34.95 -5.02 -23.05
CA LYS A 796 34.24 -4.35 -24.17
C LYS A 796 34.71 -4.89 -25.51
N PRO A 797 33.90 -4.79 -26.58
CA PRO A 797 34.24 -5.30 -27.91
C PRO A 797 35.53 -4.65 -28.41
N ALA A 798 36.45 -5.43 -29.00
CA ALA A 798 37.61 -4.93 -29.73
C ALA A 798 37.23 -4.46 -31.15
N ALA A 799 38.16 -3.82 -31.86
CA ALA A 799 37.90 -3.42 -33.23
C ALA A 799 37.57 -4.66 -34.11
N GLY A 800 36.34 -4.65 -34.69
CA GLY A 800 35.82 -5.76 -35.48
C GLY A 800 34.97 -6.80 -34.71
N GLU A 801 34.96 -6.76 -33.37
CA GLU A 801 34.04 -7.54 -32.55
C GLU A 801 32.71 -6.78 -32.35
N ILE A 802 31.59 -7.49 -32.37
CA ILE A 802 30.27 -6.88 -32.15
C ILE A 802 29.90 -6.85 -30.67
N PHE A 803 30.14 -7.95 -29.95
CA PHE A 803 29.63 -8.13 -28.61
C PHE A 803 30.71 -8.12 -27.55
N SER A 804 30.35 -7.56 -26.40
CA SER A 804 31.13 -7.60 -25.17
C SER A 804 31.30 -9.03 -24.66
N LYS A 805 32.48 -9.33 -24.07
CA LYS A 805 32.67 -10.57 -23.31
C LYS A 805 32.01 -10.40 -21.95
N LEU A 806 31.12 -11.33 -21.61
CA LEU A 806 30.36 -11.28 -20.36
C LEU A 806 31.07 -12.01 -19.22
N ALA A 807 30.84 -11.55 -18.01
CA ALA A 807 31.28 -12.23 -16.80
C ALA A 807 30.55 -13.57 -16.63
N LEU A 808 31.19 -14.52 -15.93
CA LEU A 808 30.56 -15.78 -15.52
C LEU A 808 29.29 -15.49 -14.71
N LYS A 809 28.19 -16.21 -15.00
CA LYS A 809 26.87 -16.06 -14.35
C LYS A 809 26.16 -14.71 -14.61
N CYS A 810 26.38 -14.10 -15.79
CA CYS A 810 25.60 -12.96 -16.19
C CYS A 810 24.09 -13.32 -16.28
N PRO A 811 23.19 -12.60 -15.60
CA PRO A 811 21.73 -12.83 -15.69
C PRO A 811 21.25 -12.64 -17.12
N THR A 812 20.28 -13.45 -17.56
CA THR A 812 19.76 -13.43 -18.94
C THR A 812 19.22 -12.07 -19.37
N ASN A 813 18.54 -11.35 -18.48
CA ASN A 813 18.06 -10.01 -18.76
C ASN A 813 19.22 -9.00 -18.97
N THR A 814 20.23 -9.04 -18.11
CA THR A 814 21.44 -8.20 -18.25
C THR A 814 22.20 -8.53 -19.53
N LYS A 815 22.31 -9.82 -19.86
CA LYS A 815 22.90 -10.29 -21.10
C LYS A 815 22.18 -9.73 -22.34
N GLY A 816 20.84 -9.81 -22.36
CA GLY A 816 20.03 -9.26 -23.45
C GLY A 816 20.22 -7.75 -23.62
N ALA A 817 20.27 -6.99 -22.52
CA ALA A 817 20.51 -5.55 -22.56
C ALA A 817 21.91 -5.21 -23.09
N ILE A 818 22.94 -5.93 -22.65
CA ILE A 818 24.33 -5.68 -23.11
C ILE A 818 24.43 -5.96 -24.62
N TYR A 819 23.88 -7.08 -25.10
CA TYR A 819 23.92 -7.42 -26.51
C TYR A 819 23.16 -6.42 -27.40
N THR A 820 22.03 -5.91 -26.94
CA THR A 820 21.31 -4.87 -27.68
C THR A 820 22.09 -3.57 -27.70
N ASN A 821 22.67 -3.15 -26.58
CA ASN A 821 23.53 -1.97 -26.51
C ASN A 821 24.73 -2.06 -27.47
N ASP A 822 25.35 -3.24 -27.54
CA ASP A 822 26.48 -3.49 -28.42
C ASP A 822 26.07 -3.45 -29.89
N LEU A 823 24.91 -3.99 -30.26
CA LEU A 823 24.34 -3.92 -31.61
C LEU A 823 24.06 -2.47 -32.03
N ILE A 824 23.42 -1.67 -31.15
CA ILE A 824 23.14 -0.24 -31.41
C ILE A 824 24.44 0.52 -31.66
N ARG A 825 25.49 0.26 -30.85
CA ARG A 825 26.82 0.87 -31.04
C ARG A 825 27.51 0.42 -32.31
N PHE A 826 27.50 -0.87 -32.60
CA PHE A 826 28.10 -1.43 -33.80
C PHE A 826 27.45 -0.87 -35.07
N LYS A 827 26.15 -0.73 -35.08
CA LYS A 827 25.37 -0.14 -36.19
C LYS A 827 25.45 1.41 -36.22
N LYS A 828 26.18 2.04 -35.30
CA LYS A 828 26.34 3.50 -35.17
C LYS A 828 25.02 4.25 -35.00
N GLN A 829 24.04 3.59 -34.34
CA GLN A 829 22.67 4.09 -34.16
C GLN A 829 22.43 4.76 -32.79
N THR A 830 23.48 5.04 -32.02
CA THR A 830 23.39 5.63 -30.66
C THR A 830 22.81 7.05 -30.61
N LYS A 831 22.73 7.74 -31.75
CA LYS A 831 22.06 9.04 -31.85
C LYS A 831 20.54 8.92 -32.10
N GLN A 832 20.07 7.73 -32.51
CA GLN A 832 18.67 7.49 -32.90
C GLN A 832 17.95 6.62 -31.85
N TYR A 833 18.68 5.69 -31.22
CA TYR A 833 18.13 4.72 -30.26
C TYR A 833 18.94 4.75 -28.98
N GLU A 834 18.21 4.74 -27.87
CA GLU A 834 18.81 4.73 -26.55
C GLU A 834 19.40 3.37 -26.19
N THR A 835 20.52 3.40 -25.47
CA THR A 835 21.12 2.20 -24.89
C THR A 835 20.58 1.97 -23.49
N PHE A 836 20.29 0.72 -23.14
CA PHE A 836 19.83 0.33 -21.83
C PHE A 836 20.80 0.73 -20.72
N GLN A 837 20.22 1.16 -19.59
CA GLN A 837 20.95 1.54 -18.38
C GLN A 837 20.38 0.83 -17.13
N VAL A 838 21.08 0.95 -16.01
CA VAL A 838 20.61 0.42 -14.72
C VAL A 838 19.37 1.21 -14.28
N GLY A 839 18.30 0.47 -13.96
CA GLY A 839 17.00 1.04 -13.63
C GLY A 839 15.96 0.86 -14.73
N ASP A 840 16.38 0.66 -15.97
CA ASP A 840 15.47 0.53 -17.10
C ASP A 840 14.61 -0.73 -17.02
N LYS A 841 13.42 -0.62 -17.59
CA LYS A 841 12.53 -1.74 -17.90
C LYS A 841 12.73 -2.10 -19.36
N MET A 842 12.76 -3.38 -19.64
CA MET A 842 12.89 -3.89 -21.00
C MET A 842 12.05 -5.14 -21.19
N TYR A 843 11.91 -5.54 -22.45
CA TYR A 843 11.28 -6.79 -22.87
C TYR A 843 12.36 -7.75 -23.38
N LEU A 844 12.35 -8.97 -22.85
CA LEU A 844 13.36 -9.97 -23.21
C LEU A 844 12.82 -10.88 -24.31
N ALA A 845 13.60 -11.06 -25.40
CA ALA A 845 13.34 -11.97 -26.51
C ALA A 845 14.41 -13.05 -26.57
N TYR A 846 14.01 -14.32 -26.44
CA TYR A 846 14.91 -15.47 -26.69
C TYR A 846 14.98 -15.76 -28.19
N LEU A 847 16.18 -16.13 -28.67
CA LEU A 847 16.46 -16.30 -30.08
C LEU A 847 16.91 -17.73 -30.38
N LYS A 848 16.49 -18.25 -31.55
CA LYS A 848 17.04 -19.43 -32.18
C LYS A 848 18.47 -19.18 -32.65
N GLU A 849 19.15 -20.24 -33.13
CA GLU A 849 20.46 -20.08 -33.76
C GLU A 849 20.40 -19.04 -34.88
N ASN A 850 21.33 -18.13 -34.89
CA ASN A 850 21.35 -16.94 -35.76
C ASN A 850 22.77 -16.50 -36.11
N PRO A 851 22.97 -15.66 -37.12
CA PRO A 851 24.28 -15.26 -37.59
C PRO A 851 25.16 -14.54 -36.58
N TYR A 852 24.56 -13.98 -35.53
CA TYR A 852 25.27 -13.27 -34.45
C TYR A 852 25.61 -14.19 -33.26
N HIS A 853 25.16 -15.45 -33.29
CA HIS A 853 25.33 -16.40 -32.19
C HIS A 853 24.91 -15.87 -30.80
N VAL A 854 23.87 -15.02 -30.78
CA VAL A 854 23.26 -14.53 -29.57
C VAL A 854 21.97 -15.27 -29.26
N ASP A 855 21.76 -15.66 -28.03
CA ASP A 855 20.59 -16.42 -27.58
C ASP A 855 19.46 -15.54 -27.03
N VAL A 856 19.73 -14.25 -26.81
CA VAL A 856 18.78 -13.32 -26.21
C VAL A 856 19.09 -11.87 -26.58
N LEU A 857 18.04 -11.07 -26.79
CA LEU A 857 18.11 -9.62 -26.92
C LEU A 857 17.09 -8.93 -26.00
N GLY A 858 17.42 -7.71 -25.61
CA GLY A 858 16.52 -6.81 -24.90
C GLY A 858 15.87 -5.83 -25.87
N LEU A 859 14.58 -5.57 -25.73
CA LEU A 859 13.83 -4.60 -26.50
C LEU A 859 13.24 -3.54 -25.58
N ASN A 860 13.22 -2.29 -26.03
CA ASN A 860 12.60 -1.19 -25.30
C ASN A 860 11.06 -1.26 -25.38
N GLY A 861 10.53 -1.73 -26.51
CA GLY A 861 9.11 -1.94 -26.76
C GLY A 861 8.39 -0.75 -27.38
N TYR A 862 9.02 0.42 -27.42
CA TYR A 862 8.45 1.63 -28.04
C TYR A 862 9.41 2.35 -28.99
N ASN A 863 10.72 2.26 -28.81
CA ASN A 863 11.73 2.92 -29.64
C ASN A 863 12.90 1.97 -29.95
N ASP A 864 12.60 0.84 -30.55
CA ASP A 864 13.60 -0.13 -30.97
C ASP A 864 14.01 0.10 -32.44
N SER A 865 15.26 -0.21 -32.77
CA SER A 865 15.76 -0.13 -34.15
C SER A 865 14.98 -1.10 -35.04
N PRO A 866 14.42 -0.66 -36.17
CA PRO A 866 13.72 -1.53 -37.13
C PRO A 866 14.53 -2.74 -37.53
N GLU A 867 15.82 -2.59 -37.72
CA GLU A 867 16.72 -3.69 -38.06
C GLU A 867 16.87 -4.71 -36.93
N ILE A 868 16.82 -4.27 -35.66
CA ILE A 868 16.80 -5.17 -34.50
C ILE A 868 15.44 -5.87 -34.40
N LEU A 869 14.35 -5.16 -34.65
CA LEU A 869 13.00 -5.75 -34.67
C LEU A 869 12.86 -6.82 -35.75
N GLU A 870 13.30 -6.54 -36.98
CA GLU A 870 13.32 -7.52 -38.09
C GLU A 870 14.18 -8.74 -37.75
N PHE A 871 15.33 -8.52 -37.14
CA PHE A 871 16.21 -9.58 -36.68
C PHE A 871 15.54 -10.44 -35.60
N VAL A 872 14.90 -9.84 -34.61
CA VAL A 872 14.16 -10.59 -33.58
C VAL A 872 13.00 -11.32 -34.19
N GLU A 873 12.21 -10.72 -35.06
CA GLU A 873 11.08 -11.37 -35.72
C GLU A 873 11.50 -12.62 -36.49
N LYS A 874 12.64 -12.55 -37.18
CA LYS A 874 13.18 -13.68 -37.96
C LYS A 874 13.69 -14.81 -37.08
N TYR A 875 14.30 -14.51 -35.94
CA TYR A 875 15.01 -15.50 -35.13
C TYR A 875 14.41 -15.78 -33.76
N ILE A 876 13.24 -15.20 -33.43
CA ILE A 876 12.63 -15.43 -32.11
C ILE A 876 12.31 -16.91 -31.87
N ASP A 877 12.67 -17.42 -30.71
CA ASP A 877 12.31 -18.75 -30.24
C ASP A 877 11.04 -18.70 -29.38
N LYS A 878 9.88 -18.83 -30.04
CA LYS A 878 8.57 -18.79 -29.36
C LYS A 878 8.41 -19.94 -28.37
N ASN A 879 9.02 -21.09 -28.59
CA ASN A 879 9.01 -22.24 -27.68
C ASN A 879 9.83 -21.94 -26.42
N GLN A 880 11.05 -21.39 -26.59
CA GLN A 880 11.87 -20.98 -25.45
C GLN A 880 11.23 -19.82 -24.66
N MET A 881 10.53 -18.90 -25.31
CA MET A 881 9.73 -17.89 -24.65
C MET A 881 8.70 -18.52 -23.70
N PHE A 882 7.91 -19.49 -24.20
CA PHE A 882 6.94 -20.23 -23.39
C PHE A 882 7.63 -20.99 -22.24
N GLU A 883 8.67 -21.75 -22.52
CA GLU A 883 9.36 -22.55 -21.51
C GLU A 883 9.97 -21.68 -20.40
N SER A 884 10.57 -20.55 -20.74
CA SER A 884 11.17 -19.64 -19.77
C SER A 884 10.17 -19.00 -18.78
N VAL A 885 8.90 -18.95 -19.17
CA VAL A 885 7.82 -18.34 -18.37
C VAL A 885 6.97 -19.41 -17.70
N MET A 886 6.53 -20.43 -18.42
CA MET A 886 5.46 -21.33 -18.00
C MET A 886 5.94 -22.70 -17.50
N LYS A 887 7.07 -23.23 -17.99
CA LYS A 887 7.48 -24.61 -17.72
C LYS A 887 7.51 -24.95 -16.23
N ASN A 888 8.34 -24.27 -15.45
CA ASN A 888 8.47 -24.56 -14.02
C ASN A 888 7.15 -24.35 -13.25
N LYS A 889 6.29 -23.45 -13.73
CA LYS A 889 5.01 -23.17 -13.08
C LYS A 889 3.98 -24.24 -13.32
N LEU A 890 3.97 -24.80 -14.54
CA LEU A 890 3.13 -25.93 -14.88
C LEU A 890 3.62 -27.21 -14.18
N GLU A 891 4.94 -27.43 -14.12
CA GLU A 891 5.53 -28.55 -13.40
C GLU A 891 5.17 -28.49 -11.90
N ASN A 892 5.31 -27.34 -11.24
CA ASN A 892 4.92 -27.15 -9.84
C ASN A 892 3.42 -27.37 -9.64
N LEU A 893 2.57 -26.79 -10.51
CA LEU A 893 1.12 -26.98 -10.47
C LEU A 893 0.75 -28.48 -10.56
N TYR A 894 1.34 -29.23 -11.48
CA TYR A 894 1.07 -30.67 -11.66
C TYR A 894 1.57 -31.48 -10.45
N GLN A 895 2.70 -31.08 -9.87
CA GLN A 895 3.21 -31.69 -8.63
C GLN A 895 2.23 -31.46 -7.48
N ASP A 896 1.77 -30.22 -7.28
CA ASP A 896 0.81 -29.86 -6.24
C ASP A 896 -0.52 -30.63 -6.39
N LEU A 897 -0.96 -30.83 -7.65
CA LEU A 897 -2.17 -31.58 -8.00
C LEU A 897 -1.97 -33.10 -7.99
N LYS A 898 -0.74 -33.58 -7.82
CA LYS A 898 -0.37 -35.01 -7.92
C LYS A 898 -0.73 -35.64 -9.26
N TRP A 899 -0.63 -34.85 -10.35
CA TRP A 899 -1.00 -35.30 -11.70
C TRP A 899 0.14 -35.96 -12.50
N GLY A 900 1.33 -36.06 -11.90
CA GLY A 900 2.53 -36.58 -12.60
C GLY A 900 3.20 -35.51 -13.48
N ALA A 901 3.89 -35.93 -14.54
CA ALA A 901 4.62 -35.02 -15.42
C ALA A 901 3.69 -34.27 -16.37
N VAL A 902 4.04 -33.01 -16.68
CA VAL A 902 3.35 -32.20 -17.71
C VAL A 902 3.78 -32.69 -19.09
N ILE A 903 2.82 -32.86 -20.00
CA ILE A 903 3.09 -33.24 -21.38
C ILE A 903 3.28 -31.96 -22.21
N PHE A 904 4.52 -31.68 -22.61
CA PHE A 904 4.85 -30.54 -23.47
C PHE A 904 4.94 -30.85 -24.95
N ASN A 905 5.09 -32.13 -25.36
CA ASN A 905 5.22 -32.57 -26.74
C ASN A 905 4.48 -33.90 -26.97
N ASN A 906 3.76 -34.02 -28.08
CA ASN A 906 3.07 -35.27 -28.50
C ASN A 906 4.02 -36.41 -28.86
N ASN A 907 5.31 -36.16 -28.99
CA ASN A 907 6.28 -37.16 -29.43
C ASN A 907 6.66 -38.20 -28.35
N VAL A 908 6.37 -37.91 -27.06
CA VAL A 908 6.67 -38.90 -26.00
C VAL A 908 5.72 -40.08 -26.03
N ASN A 909 4.46 -39.87 -26.43
CA ASN A 909 3.48 -40.98 -26.54
C ASN A 909 3.74 -41.96 -27.70
N LYS A 910 4.66 -41.65 -28.62
CA LYS A 910 5.05 -42.59 -29.68
C LYS A 910 6.04 -43.70 -29.24
N PHE A 911 6.66 -43.50 -28.10
CA PHE A 911 7.73 -44.40 -27.61
C PHE A 911 7.30 -45.31 -26.45
N PHE A 912 6.16 -45.13 -25.84
CA PHE A 912 5.68 -45.93 -24.72
C PHE A 912 4.21 -46.31 -24.93
N THR A 913 3.95 -47.33 -25.68
CA THR A 913 2.70 -48.13 -25.57
C THR A 913 2.91 -49.14 -24.45
N PHE A 914 2.32 -48.84 -23.29
CA PHE A 914 2.14 -49.89 -22.29
C PHE A 914 0.92 -50.70 -22.64
N SER A 915 1.14 -52.01 -22.89
CA SER A 915 0.13 -53.04 -23.05
C SER A 915 -0.60 -53.30 -21.75
#